data_7da340e1ea9bb1bcc19c25cad07175a5
#
_entry.id   7da340e1ea9bb1bcc19c25cad07175a5
#
_cell.length_a   1.000
_cell.length_b   1.000
_cell.length_c   1.000
_cell.angle_alpha   90.00
_cell.angle_beta   90.00
_cell.angle_gamma   90.00
#
_symmetry.space_group_name_H-M   'P 1'
#
loop_
_entity.id
_entity.type
_entity.pdbx_description
1 polymer ?
#
loop_
_entity_poly.entity_id
_entity_poly.type
_entity_poly.pdbx_seq_one_letter_code
_entity_poly.pdbx_strand_id
1 'polypeptide(L)'
;MPRTRRRLGKHFGSIGLVSLAALGAVGFTGCIAGEDDGPCVSDQMFFAEQVWAPILSNNCIACHTSNGAAKDSSLVLRGSSEAGFLDTNYQIMKNAAALQQDGTSQLLAMPTGGTASRKHPGGVVIQPGSEEFKALEELVNRFNEPSSCETNLSATFTGVQLATPAETLRKASLSLVGRLPTVEEEEAIEAGGIRALDPILDHMMTEEAFFTRLKEVYNDQFLTDRYLGNEDAVQLLNDIDYYNPYWYDQFFEGANADPKSMEDSIDKYGAWNADDLYNKLRSWTNRGVAREPLELVAHVVRENRPFSEILTANYIMVNPFSAKAFMLGDLPFKNDADPNEFVEAQIPGLPHAGVLSSPMFLNRFPTTETNRNRARARMVYQFFLGTDILKTGQQPLDQTLITEVNPTLNASACQQCHVEIDPVAGAFRHWNGRAAYDPMTPPLDDMRPPGFKGEKTPYEQLPQGLQWLAPRVAADPRFALSAVYIIFEGLTGQKPLVAPQDRKAADFSTEFQAYLAEYTEFSKIAREFEASNYDLKVVVKQIVHSPYFRAKNSGALDSAGKARLGEVGMGRLMTPEQLHRKIQAVLGYPWRPRAYEDNGGSYDYLLRGDAYRMLYGGIDSADVVKRVNSPNGIMANIGERMANEMSCISVPRDLWKPTEERTLFPYVETSFEPEDKNGFPVAPAVTAIKKNIQFLHKHILGESLPEGHPEIERTYKLFLDTYREGVKGMSDMSQPEGKYSTWLNGPCRVENDYWTRTPLPEEDRLQQDPNYVIRSWMTVVTYMLSDYHFLYE
;
A
#
# COMPACT_ATOMS: atom_id res chain seq x y z
N MET A 1 2.18 50.83 8.40
CA MET A 1 1.50 51.91 9.23
C MET A 1 0.24 51.34 9.80
N PRO A 2 -0.24 51.82 10.97
CA PRO A 2 -0.22 50.90 12.13
C PRO A 2 -1.61 50.63 12.75
N ARG A 3 -1.67 49.60 13.58
CA ARG A 3 -2.38 49.42 14.87
C ARG A 3 -3.78 50.05 15.08
N THR A 4 -4.71 49.22 15.56
CA THR A 4 -5.31 49.49 16.89
C THR A 4 -5.92 48.20 17.49
N ARG A 5 -5.47 47.93 18.72
CA ARG A 5 -6.09 47.03 19.70
C ARG A 5 -7.35 47.67 20.29
N ARG A 6 -8.36 46.90 20.64
CA ARG A 6 -9.26 47.19 21.77
C ARG A 6 -9.55 45.95 22.58
N ARG A 7 -9.17 46.02 23.84
CA ARG A 7 -9.65 45.20 24.97
C ARG A 7 -10.94 45.82 25.52
N LEU A 8 -11.79 44.94 26.11
CA LEU A 8 -12.73 45.20 27.23
C LEU A 8 -13.49 43.87 27.40
N GLY A 9 -13.76 43.27 28.52
CA GLY A 9 -13.71 43.60 29.90
C GLY A 9 -14.58 42.58 30.62
N LYS A 10 -14.13 42.11 31.76
CA LYS A 10 -14.76 41.10 32.63
C LYS A 10 -16.13 41.60 33.16
N HIS A 11 -17.07 40.65 33.39
CA HIS A 11 -17.95 40.74 34.54
C HIS A 11 -18.30 39.39 35.12
N PHE A 12 -18.19 39.31 36.44
CA PHE A 12 -18.54 38.25 37.36
C PHE A 12 -20.05 38.18 37.57
N GLY A 13 -20.58 36.99 37.91
CA GLY A 13 -21.91 36.85 38.50
C GLY A 13 -22.08 35.44 39.06
N SER A 14 -21.84 35.27 40.34
CA SER A 14 -22.14 34.09 41.15
C SER A 14 -23.61 34.09 41.60
N ILE A 15 -24.14 32.93 42.04
CA ILE A 15 -25.25 32.58 42.95
C ILE A 15 -25.95 31.34 42.32
N GLY A 16 -26.23 30.25 42.98
CA GLY A 16 -26.19 29.81 44.35
C GLY A 16 -26.69 28.37 44.43
N LEU A 17 -26.33 27.73 45.51
CA LEU A 17 -26.72 26.37 45.92
C LEU A 17 -28.23 26.20 46.14
N VAL A 18 -28.76 24.98 45.84
CA VAL A 18 -29.74 24.32 46.72
C VAL A 18 -29.52 22.79 46.63
N SER A 19 -29.25 22.23 47.80
CA SER A 19 -29.23 20.81 48.10
C SER A 19 -30.65 20.27 48.28
N LEU A 20 -30.91 19.01 47.96
CA LEU A 20 -31.68 18.10 48.86
C LEU A 20 -31.45 16.62 48.50
N ALA A 21 -31.22 15.88 49.56
CA ALA A 21 -30.95 14.43 49.58
C ALA A 21 -32.21 13.59 49.65
N ALA A 22 -32.11 12.33 49.21
CA ALA A 22 -32.76 11.20 49.86
C ALA A 22 -32.20 9.86 49.35
N LEU A 23 -31.50 9.22 50.16
CA LEU A 23 -31.44 7.84 50.65
C LEU A 23 -32.02 6.70 49.80
N GLY A 24 -31.20 5.69 49.53
CA GLY A 24 -31.53 4.31 49.22
C GLY A 24 -30.25 3.46 49.36
N ALA A 25 -30.04 2.96 50.59
CA ALA A 25 -28.96 2.05 50.92
C ALA A 25 -29.30 0.62 50.47
N VAL A 26 -28.40 0.02 49.64
CA VAL A 26 -28.24 -1.43 49.59
C VAL A 26 -26.73 -1.69 49.76
N GLY A 27 -26.41 -2.36 50.82
CA GLY A 27 -25.04 -2.65 51.22
C GLY A 27 -24.40 -3.71 50.34
N PHE A 28 -23.19 -3.40 49.94
CA PHE A 28 -22.18 -4.40 49.56
C PHE A 28 -20.95 -4.12 50.44
N THR A 29 -20.58 -5.11 51.22
CA THR A 29 -19.32 -5.14 51.95
C THR A 29 -18.16 -5.08 50.93
N GLY A 30 -17.55 -3.90 50.80
CA GLY A 30 -16.40 -3.69 49.95
C GLY A 30 -15.09 -3.91 50.69
N CYS A 31 -14.16 -4.42 50.02
CA CYS A 31 -12.76 -4.32 50.37
C CYS A 31 -12.33 -2.84 50.33
N ILE A 32 -11.65 -2.40 51.37
CA ILE A 32 -11.02 -1.08 51.50
C ILE A 32 -9.85 -1.10 50.49
N ALA A 33 -9.98 -0.42 49.34
CA ALA A 33 -8.89 -0.12 48.44
C ALA A 33 -8.17 1.09 49.02
N GLY A 34 -6.85 1.01 49.11
CA GLY A 34 -5.98 2.15 49.48
C GLY A 34 -6.00 3.19 48.32
N GLU A 35 -6.03 4.44 48.69
CA GLU A 35 -5.86 5.60 47.80
C GLU A 35 -4.39 5.60 47.36
N ASP A 36 -4.11 5.10 46.15
CA ASP A 36 -2.98 5.44 45.25
C ASP A 36 -2.90 4.51 44.00
N ASP A 37 -3.99 3.94 43.53
CA ASP A 37 -3.97 3.08 42.37
C ASP A 37 -4.17 3.91 41.08
N GLY A 38 -3.06 4.28 40.44
CA GLY A 38 -3.03 4.61 39.03
C GLY A 38 -3.62 3.48 38.17
N PRO A 39 -3.88 3.67 36.88
CA PRO A 39 -4.48 2.63 36.03
C PRO A 39 -3.64 1.35 36.11
N CYS A 40 -4.35 0.23 36.35
CA CYS A 40 -3.76 -1.10 36.48
C CYS A 40 -3.00 -1.48 35.18
N VAL A 41 -1.67 -1.66 35.26
CA VAL A 41 -0.80 -1.95 34.10
C VAL A 41 -0.31 -3.38 34.20
N SER A 42 -0.55 -4.19 33.16
CA SER A 42 -0.04 -5.57 33.11
C SER A 42 1.49 -5.61 33.05
N ASP A 43 2.10 -6.71 33.45
CA ASP A 43 3.55 -6.88 33.45
C ASP A 43 4.13 -6.81 32.04
N GLN A 44 3.44 -7.33 31.04
CA GLN A 44 3.86 -7.22 29.64
C GLN A 44 3.79 -5.78 29.13
N MET A 45 2.76 -5.04 29.51
CA MET A 45 2.65 -3.62 29.13
C MET A 45 3.72 -2.79 29.82
N PHE A 46 3.94 -3.01 31.15
CA PHE A 46 5.02 -2.37 31.87
C PHE A 46 6.39 -2.66 31.22
N PHE A 47 6.64 -3.92 30.88
CA PHE A 47 7.85 -4.30 30.17
C PHE A 47 7.98 -3.55 28.84
N ALA A 48 6.93 -3.52 28.05
CA ALA A 48 6.95 -2.89 26.73
C ALA A 48 7.19 -1.38 26.82
N GLU A 49 6.45 -0.67 27.68
CA GLU A 49 6.49 0.80 27.79
C GLU A 49 7.69 1.32 28.59
N GLN A 50 8.00 0.65 29.71
CA GLN A 50 8.95 1.20 30.66
C GLN A 50 10.37 0.59 30.54
N VAL A 51 10.49 -0.57 29.89
CA VAL A 51 11.75 -1.26 29.77
C VAL A 51 12.18 -1.46 28.33
N TRP A 52 11.34 -2.05 27.48
CA TRP A 52 11.71 -2.29 26.09
C TRP A 52 11.94 -0.98 25.32
N ALA A 53 10.92 -0.18 25.19
CA ALA A 53 10.99 1.04 24.38
C ALA A 53 12.08 2.02 24.85
N PRO A 54 12.22 2.29 26.16
CA PRO A 54 13.20 3.26 26.63
C PRO A 54 14.63 2.74 26.83
N ILE A 55 14.77 1.48 27.20
CA ILE A 55 16.04 0.96 27.67
C ILE A 55 16.64 -0.02 26.67
N LEU A 56 15.91 -1.12 26.39
CA LEU A 56 16.46 -2.22 25.63
C LEU A 56 16.66 -1.87 24.17
N SER A 57 15.65 -1.25 23.56
CA SER A 57 15.70 -0.85 22.15
C SER A 57 16.75 0.24 21.88
N ASN A 58 17.10 1.02 22.90
CA ASN A 58 18.00 2.15 22.77
C ASN A 58 19.43 1.83 23.21
N ASN A 59 19.58 1.15 24.33
CA ASN A 59 20.90 1.03 24.97
C ASN A 59 21.50 -0.38 24.88
N CYS A 60 20.64 -1.41 24.71
CA CYS A 60 21.10 -2.80 24.87
C CYS A 60 21.17 -3.55 23.53
N ILE A 61 20.17 -3.35 22.66
CA ILE A 61 20.00 -4.16 21.46
C ILE A 61 21.17 -4.05 20.49
N ALA A 62 21.88 -2.92 20.45
CA ALA A 62 23.02 -2.71 19.56
C ALA A 62 24.12 -3.77 19.74
N CYS A 63 24.29 -4.27 20.99
CA CYS A 63 25.26 -5.32 21.32
C CYS A 63 24.60 -6.68 21.59
N HIS A 64 23.41 -6.69 22.15
CA HIS A 64 22.69 -7.87 22.61
C HIS A 64 21.75 -8.46 21.58
N THR A 65 22.23 -8.69 20.36
CA THR A 65 21.54 -9.42 19.30
C THR A 65 22.32 -10.67 18.92
N SER A 66 21.71 -11.55 18.13
CA SER A 66 22.35 -12.79 17.64
C SER A 66 23.66 -12.55 16.87
N ASN A 67 23.88 -11.34 16.36
CA ASN A 67 25.07 -10.92 15.61
C ASN A 67 25.92 -9.89 16.36
N GLY A 68 25.40 -9.38 17.48
CA GLY A 68 26.04 -8.34 18.25
C GLY A 68 27.27 -8.83 19.05
N ALA A 69 28.00 -7.88 19.63
CA ALA A 69 29.16 -8.17 20.42
C ALA A 69 28.86 -9.07 21.66
N ALA A 70 27.61 -9.08 22.12
CA ALA A 70 27.15 -9.87 23.27
C ALA A 70 26.32 -11.11 22.85
N LYS A 71 26.45 -11.60 21.60
CA LYS A 71 25.72 -12.75 21.07
C LYS A 71 25.81 -14.04 21.89
N ASP A 72 26.90 -14.22 22.64
CA ASP A 72 27.15 -15.40 23.49
C ASP A 72 26.70 -15.14 24.94
N SER A 73 26.02 -14.03 25.24
CA SER A 73 25.52 -13.73 26.58
C SER A 73 24.15 -14.38 26.83
N SER A 74 23.70 -14.35 28.09
CA SER A 74 22.37 -14.79 28.49
C SER A 74 21.25 -13.83 28.02
N LEU A 75 21.61 -12.63 27.52
CA LEU A 75 20.68 -11.61 27.06
C LEU A 75 20.91 -11.42 25.56
N VAL A 76 20.22 -12.19 24.74
CA VAL A 76 20.22 -12.04 23.26
C VAL A 76 18.82 -11.65 22.81
N LEU A 77 18.63 -10.36 22.53
CA LEU A 77 17.34 -9.75 22.24
C LEU A 77 16.95 -9.89 20.76
N ARG A 78 15.66 -9.86 20.52
CA ARG A 78 15.06 -9.81 19.19
C ARG A 78 14.73 -8.36 18.83
N GLY A 79 14.92 -8.00 17.57
CA GLY A 79 14.57 -6.68 17.07
C GLY A 79 13.05 -6.49 16.93
N SER A 80 12.59 -5.25 16.95
CA SER A 80 11.16 -4.90 16.83
C SER A 80 10.52 -5.29 15.49
N SER A 81 11.30 -5.60 14.47
CA SER A 81 10.83 -6.10 13.18
C SER A 81 10.61 -7.63 13.15
N GLU A 82 10.96 -8.35 14.23
CA GLU A 82 10.71 -9.79 14.32
C GLU A 82 9.33 -10.05 14.93
N ALA A 83 8.50 -10.86 14.29
CA ALA A 83 7.19 -11.22 14.82
C ALA A 83 7.30 -11.87 16.21
N GLY A 84 6.50 -11.38 17.18
CA GLY A 84 6.52 -11.89 18.55
C GLY A 84 7.75 -11.49 19.37
N PHE A 85 8.51 -10.47 18.95
CA PHE A 85 9.73 -10.03 19.65
C PHE A 85 9.46 -9.63 21.10
N LEU A 86 8.34 -8.99 21.40
CA LEU A 86 8.03 -8.53 22.77
C LEU A 86 7.87 -9.71 23.73
N ASP A 87 7.09 -10.72 23.35
CA ASP A 87 6.90 -11.92 24.17
C ASP A 87 8.23 -12.66 24.35
N THR A 88 8.99 -12.81 23.26
CA THR A 88 10.31 -13.44 23.29
C THR A 88 11.26 -12.68 24.21
N ASN A 89 11.34 -11.35 24.05
CA ASN A 89 12.22 -10.53 24.88
C ASN A 89 11.78 -10.48 26.34
N TYR A 90 10.46 -10.48 26.61
CA TYR A 90 9.95 -10.59 27.98
C TYR A 90 10.43 -11.87 28.65
N GLN A 91 10.39 -13.02 27.96
CA GLN A 91 10.89 -14.29 28.48
C GLN A 91 12.43 -14.29 28.65
N ILE A 92 13.17 -13.70 27.70
CA ILE A 92 14.62 -13.54 27.79
C ILE A 92 14.98 -12.70 29.01
N MET A 93 14.28 -11.59 29.25
CA MET A 93 14.48 -10.73 30.40
C MET A 93 14.14 -11.45 31.71
N LYS A 94 13.07 -12.21 31.76
CA LYS A 94 12.66 -13.02 32.90
C LYS A 94 13.76 -14.05 33.24
N ASN A 95 14.31 -14.73 32.24
CA ASN A 95 15.38 -15.67 32.41
C ASN A 95 16.67 -14.99 32.90
N ALA A 96 17.03 -13.83 32.35
CA ALA A 96 18.19 -13.05 32.75
C ALA A 96 18.04 -12.49 34.19
N ALA A 97 16.82 -12.10 34.57
CA ALA A 97 16.52 -11.63 35.93
C ALA A 97 16.72 -12.73 37.00
N ALA A 98 16.41 -13.99 36.63
CA ALA A 98 16.59 -15.13 37.52
C ALA A 98 18.06 -15.50 37.77
N LEU A 99 18.98 -15.09 36.90
CA LEU A 99 20.41 -15.33 37.05
C LEU A 99 21.01 -14.37 38.09
N GLN A 100 21.73 -14.93 39.06
CA GLN A 100 22.34 -14.16 40.11
C GLN A 100 23.85 -14.00 39.90
N GLN A 101 24.36 -12.82 40.26
CA GLN A 101 25.78 -12.51 40.25
C GLN A 101 26.16 -11.80 41.58
N ASP A 102 26.96 -12.43 42.40
CA ASP A 102 27.31 -11.92 43.71
C ASP A 102 26.09 -11.53 44.58
N GLY A 103 24.99 -12.30 44.49
CA GLY A 103 23.75 -12.07 45.22
C GLY A 103 22.81 -11.02 44.64
N THR A 104 23.11 -10.49 43.44
CA THR A 104 22.27 -9.51 42.74
C THR A 104 21.86 -10.08 41.39
N SER A 105 20.62 -9.80 40.96
CA SER A 105 20.16 -10.16 39.61
C SER A 105 21.12 -9.65 38.54
N GLN A 106 21.50 -10.50 37.58
CA GLN A 106 22.35 -10.08 36.44
C GLN A 106 21.73 -8.93 35.66
N LEU A 107 20.40 -8.86 35.61
CA LEU A 107 19.68 -7.80 34.94
C LEU A 107 19.92 -6.43 35.59
N LEU A 108 20.21 -6.36 36.86
CA LEU A 108 20.54 -5.13 37.59
C LEU A 108 22.05 -4.89 37.68
N ALA A 109 22.81 -5.95 37.90
CA ALA A 109 24.25 -5.85 38.10
C ALA A 109 25.02 -5.50 36.82
N MET A 110 24.70 -6.16 35.69
CA MET A 110 25.51 -6.03 34.47
C MET A 110 25.40 -4.63 33.85
N PRO A 111 24.20 -4.02 33.67
CA PRO A 111 24.09 -2.69 33.08
C PRO A 111 24.78 -1.58 33.89
N THR A 112 24.94 -1.78 35.18
CA THR A 112 25.64 -0.84 36.08
C THR A 112 27.17 -1.05 36.15
N GLY A 113 27.74 -1.84 35.24
CA GLY A 113 29.17 -2.08 35.09
C GLY A 113 29.64 -3.46 35.61
N GLY A 114 28.71 -4.28 36.09
CA GLY A 114 28.95 -5.62 36.60
C GLY A 114 29.28 -5.63 38.10
N THR A 115 29.73 -6.75 38.57
CA THR A 115 30.08 -6.98 39.99
C THR A 115 31.60 -7.10 40.20
N ALA A 116 32.03 -7.40 41.41
CA ALA A 116 33.45 -7.66 41.73
C ALA A 116 33.97 -8.87 40.94
N SER A 117 33.16 -9.92 40.82
CA SER A 117 33.54 -11.19 40.15
C SER A 117 33.41 -11.13 38.62
N ARG A 118 32.57 -10.26 38.07
CA ARG A 118 32.33 -10.17 36.61
C ARG A 118 32.01 -8.75 36.19
N LYS A 119 32.79 -8.20 35.28
CA LYS A 119 32.56 -6.87 34.70
C LYS A 119 31.71 -6.95 33.44
N HIS A 120 30.91 -5.91 33.21
CA HIS A 120 30.21 -5.75 31.98
C HIS A 120 31.15 -5.21 30.88
N PRO A 121 31.36 -5.92 29.75
CA PRO A 121 32.29 -5.46 28.71
C PRO A 121 31.97 -4.07 28.13
N GLY A 122 30.69 -3.65 28.12
CA GLY A 122 30.27 -2.33 27.73
C GLY A 122 30.41 -1.25 28.80
N GLY A 123 30.95 -1.57 29.96
CA GLY A 123 31.07 -0.65 31.12
C GLY A 123 29.72 -0.35 31.77
N VAL A 124 29.61 0.86 32.34
CA VAL A 124 28.36 1.37 32.93
C VAL A 124 27.50 1.92 31.84
N VAL A 125 26.38 1.25 31.52
CA VAL A 125 25.40 1.64 30.51
C VAL A 125 24.21 2.36 31.16
N ILE A 126 23.85 1.94 32.38
CA ILE A 126 22.77 2.52 33.17
C ILE A 126 23.33 2.96 34.51
N GLN A 127 23.06 4.20 34.92
CA GLN A 127 23.50 4.70 36.21
C GLN A 127 22.65 4.13 37.35
N PRO A 128 23.26 3.63 38.43
CA PRO A 128 22.52 3.18 39.60
C PRO A 128 21.60 4.29 40.14
N GLY A 129 20.35 3.95 40.40
CA GLY A 129 19.32 4.88 40.89
C GLY A 129 18.71 5.80 39.87
N SER A 130 19.09 5.71 38.58
CA SER A 130 18.39 6.40 37.47
C SER A 130 16.97 5.87 37.27
N GLU A 131 16.16 6.57 36.51
CA GLU A 131 14.81 6.13 36.19
C GLU A 131 14.83 4.80 35.40
N GLU A 132 15.82 4.62 34.52
CA GLU A 132 16.03 3.36 33.79
C GLU A 132 16.38 2.21 34.76
N PHE A 133 17.22 2.50 35.73
CA PHE A 133 17.57 1.50 36.78
C PHE A 133 16.33 1.11 37.60
N LYS A 134 15.54 2.08 38.05
CA LYS A 134 14.31 1.83 38.80
C LYS A 134 13.29 1.01 37.98
N ALA A 135 13.17 1.30 36.66
CA ALA A 135 12.31 0.52 35.78
C ALA A 135 12.77 -0.94 35.65
N LEU A 136 14.09 -1.19 35.59
CA LEU A 136 14.62 -2.57 35.61
C LEU A 136 14.39 -3.24 36.97
N GLU A 137 14.55 -2.51 38.04
CA GLU A 137 14.33 -3.01 39.43
C GLU A 137 12.83 -3.40 39.60
N GLU A 138 11.91 -2.52 39.16
CA GLU A 138 10.50 -2.80 39.19
C GLU A 138 10.13 -4.01 38.31
N LEU A 139 10.75 -4.15 37.13
CA LEU A 139 10.53 -5.32 36.28
C LEU A 139 10.96 -6.62 36.97
N VAL A 140 12.12 -6.60 37.68
CA VAL A 140 12.59 -7.75 38.47
C VAL A 140 11.59 -8.07 39.59
N ASN A 141 11.06 -7.07 40.28
CA ASN A 141 10.05 -7.24 41.31
C ASN A 141 8.78 -7.88 40.72
N ARG A 142 8.29 -7.40 39.58
CA ARG A 142 7.13 -7.95 38.86
C ARG A 142 7.32 -9.38 38.36
N PHE A 143 8.56 -9.80 38.05
CA PHE A 143 8.82 -11.20 37.75
C PHE A 143 8.68 -12.11 38.96
N ASN A 144 8.94 -11.57 40.18
CA ASN A 144 8.81 -12.31 41.44
C ASN A 144 7.36 -12.24 41.96
N GLU A 145 6.71 -11.11 41.82
CA GLU A 145 5.33 -10.84 42.25
C GLU A 145 4.52 -10.28 41.06
N PRO A 146 4.01 -11.17 40.18
CA PRO A 146 3.30 -10.74 38.97
C PRO A 146 2.02 -9.96 39.29
N SER A 147 1.76 -8.92 38.51
CA SER A 147 0.53 -8.16 38.55
C SER A 147 -0.67 -9.01 38.11
N SER A 148 -1.82 -8.79 38.76
CA SER A 148 -3.08 -9.41 38.37
C SER A 148 -3.76 -8.71 37.19
N CYS A 149 -3.16 -7.64 36.67
CA CYS A 149 -3.73 -6.87 35.56
C CYS A 149 -3.55 -7.57 34.22
N GLU A 150 -4.59 -7.63 33.43
CA GLU A 150 -4.55 -8.14 32.04
C GLU A 150 -4.42 -6.99 31.05
N THR A 151 -3.66 -7.22 29.97
CA THR A 151 -3.57 -6.26 28.85
C THR A 151 -4.82 -6.32 28.00
N ASN A 152 -5.63 -5.26 27.98
CA ASN A 152 -6.84 -5.19 27.16
C ASN A 152 -6.57 -4.43 25.85
N LEU A 153 -6.04 -5.12 24.84
CA LEU A 153 -5.83 -4.56 23.51
C LEU A 153 -7.14 -4.36 22.72
N SER A 154 -8.24 -5.01 23.13
CA SER A 154 -9.56 -4.86 22.47
C SER A 154 -10.13 -3.44 22.63
N ALA A 155 -9.66 -2.67 23.59
CA ALA A 155 -10.05 -1.26 23.79
C ALA A 155 -9.60 -0.33 22.64
N THR A 156 -8.65 -0.76 21.78
CA THR A 156 -8.12 0.05 20.67
C THR A 156 -9.23 0.57 19.76
N PHE A 157 -10.22 -0.25 19.44
CA PHE A 157 -11.34 0.11 18.56
C PHE A 157 -12.58 0.63 19.30
N THR A 158 -12.47 1.00 20.58
CA THR A 158 -13.59 1.56 21.33
C THR A 158 -14.09 2.86 20.67
N GLY A 159 -15.40 2.90 20.35
CA GLY A 159 -16.04 4.03 19.69
C GLY A 159 -15.95 4.02 18.17
N VAL A 160 -15.22 3.06 17.57
CA VAL A 160 -15.13 2.90 16.12
C VAL A 160 -16.23 1.99 15.61
N GLN A 161 -16.88 2.41 14.53
CA GLN A 161 -17.81 1.56 13.80
C GLN A 161 -17.03 0.76 12.76
N LEU A 162 -17.27 -0.54 12.69
CA LEU A 162 -16.73 -1.39 11.64
C LEU A 162 -17.68 -1.43 10.45
N ALA A 163 -17.12 -1.51 9.25
CA ALA A 163 -17.87 -1.74 8.02
C ALA A 163 -18.71 -3.01 8.12
N THR A 164 -19.95 -2.93 7.64
CA THR A 164 -20.83 -4.09 7.49
C THR A 164 -20.23 -5.12 6.53
N PRO A 165 -20.71 -6.36 6.49
CA PRO A 165 -20.25 -7.34 5.52
C PRO A 165 -20.36 -6.86 4.07
N ALA A 166 -21.46 -6.18 3.70
CA ALA A 166 -21.68 -5.65 2.35
C ALA A 166 -20.71 -4.49 2.02
N GLU A 167 -20.48 -3.56 2.96
CA GLU A 167 -19.49 -2.49 2.80
C GLU A 167 -18.06 -3.07 2.71
N THR A 168 -17.76 -4.11 3.51
CA THR A 168 -16.46 -4.79 3.46
C THR A 168 -16.25 -5.49 2.12
N LEU A 169 -17.28 -6.18 1.59
CA LEU A 169 -17.23 -6.79 0.26
C LEU A 169 -16.95 -5.74 -0.81
N ARG A 170 -17.71 -4.62 -0.82
CA ARG A 170 -17.52 -3.55 -1.81
C ARG A 170 -16.11 -2.97 -1.76
N LYS A 171 -15.61 -2.66 -0.56
CA LYS A 171 -14.26 -2.15 -0.36
C LYS A 171 -13.21 -3.16 -0.84
N ALA A 172 -13.34 -4.43 -0.48
CA ALA A 172 -12.43 -5.49 -0.90
C ALA A 172 -12.43 -5.67 -2.43
N SER A 173 -13.61 -5.69 -3.07
CA SER A 173 -13.74 -5.84 -4.51
C SER A 173 -13.05 -4.69 -5.27
N LEU A 174 -13.28 -3.45 -4.84
CA LEU A 174 -12.63 -2.28 -5.45
C LEU A 174 -11.11 -2.26 -5.21
N SER A 175 -10.67 -2.63 -4.00
CA SER A 175 -9.24 -2.59 -3.64
C SER A 175 -8.43 -3.72 -4.29
N LEU A 176 -9.00 -4.92 -4.42
CA LEU A 176 -8.31 -6.11 -4.93
C LEU A 176 -8.40 -6.25 -6.44
N VAL A 177 -9.59 -6.08 -7.00
CA VAL A 177 -9.86 -6.37 -8.43
C VAL A 177 -10.41 -5.18 -9.22
N GLY A 178 -10.71 -4.06 -8.54
CA GLY A 178 -11.10 -2.81 -9.18
C GLY A 178 -12.46 -2.86 -9.88
N ARG A 179 -13.36 -3.77 -9.49
CA ARG A 179 -14.75 -3.87 -9.96
C ARG A 179 -15.73 -3.76 -8.80
N LEU A 180 -16.99 -3.51 -9.11
CA LEU A 180 -18.05 -3.67 -8.12
C LEU A 180 -18.30 -5.17 -7.83
N PRO A 181 -18.85 -5.53 -6.65
CA PRO A 181 -19.33 -6.88 -6.40
C PRO A 181 -20.34 -7.32 -7.44
N THR A 182 -20.36 -8.60 -7.78
CA THR A 182 -21.43 -9.18 -8.61
C THR A 182 -22.70 -9.36 -7.78
N VAL A 183 -23.82 -9.57 -8.45
CA VAL A 183 -25.11 -9.84 -7.79
C VAL A 183 -25.01 -11.08 -6.93
N GLU A 184 -24.36 -12.13 -7.41
CA GLU A 184 -24.17 -13.40 -6.70
C GLU A 184 -23.29 -13.22 -5.45
N GLU A 185 -22.28 -12.35 -5.52
CA GLU A 185 -21.44 -12.02 -4.36
C GLU A 185 -22.21 -11.20 -3.32
N GLU A 186 -23.06 -10.23 -3.73
CA GLU A 186 -23.94 -9.48 -2.83
C GLU A 186 -24.97 -10.41 -2.15
N GLU A 187 -25.60 -11.30 -2.91
CA GLU A 187 -26.57 -12.27 -2.38
C GLU A 187 -25.92 -13.25 -1.40
N ALA A 188 -24.70 -13.72 -1.69
CA ALA A 188 -23.95 -14.59 -0.79
C ALA A 188 -23.63 -13.91 0.54
N ILE A 189 -23.23 -12.63 0.51
CA ILE A 189 -22.98 -11.84 1.72
C ILE A 189 -24.27 -11.55 2.49
N GLU A 190 -25.37 -11.26 1.80
CA GLU A 190 -26.67 -11.06 2.46
C GLU A 190 -27.15 -12.31 3.21
N ALA A 191 -26.95 -13.47 2.61
CA ALA A 191 -27.35 -14.76 3.20
C ALA A 191 -26.40 -15.25 4.30
N GLY A 192 -25.08 -15.12 4.11
CA GLY A 192 -24.04 -15.73 4.95
C GLY A 192 -23.28 -14.76 5.85
N GLY A 193 -23.49 -13.46 5.69
CA GLY A 193 -22.77 -12.42 6.41
C GLY A 193 -21.27 -12.47 6.14
N ILE A 194 -20.47 -12.04 7.11
CA ILE A 194 -19.00 -11.95 6.96
C ILE A 194 -18.32 -13.30 6.67
N ARG A 195 -18.97 -14.43 7.02
CA ARG A 195 -18.42 -15.77 6.76
C ARG A 195 -18.44 -16.14 5.27
N ALA A 196 -19.33 -15.54 4.49
CA ALA A 196 -19.40 -15.75 3.05
C ALA A 196 -18.29 -15.02 2.30
N LEU A 197 -17.52 -14.16 2.97
CA LEU A 197 -16.48 -13.35 2.31
C LEU A 197 -15.29 -14.20 1.87
N ASP A 198 -14.88 -15.23 2.62
CA ASP A 198 -13.70 -16.04 2.30
C ASP A 198 -13.74 -16.68 0.90
N PRO A 199 -14.79 -17.43 0.53
CA PRO A 199 -14.84 -18.02 -0.82
C PRO A 199 -14.93 -16.95 -1.93
N ILE A 200 -15.51 -15.78 -1.65
CA ILE A 200 -15.57 -14.67 -2.59
C ILE A 200 -14.16 -14.10 -2.80
N LEU A 201 -13.41 -13.87 -1.72
CA LEU A 201 -12.02 -13.41 -1.78
C LEU A 201 -11.13 -14.43 -2.52
N ASP A 202 -11.32 -15.74 -2.25
CA ASP A 202 -10.59 -16.79 -2.95
C ASP A 202 -10.84 -16.73 -4.46
N HIS A 203 -12.08 -16.46 -4.89
CA HIS A 203 -12.41 -16.26 -6.31
C HIS A 203 -11.79 -15.00 -6.88
N MET A 204 -11.94 -13.84 -6.22
CA MET A 204 -11.33 -12.57 -6.66
C MET A 204 -9.82 -12.69 -6.84
N MET A 205 -9.13 -13.43 -5.96
CA MET A 205 -7.70 -13.66 -6.06
C MET A 205 -7.27 -14.65 -7.17
N THR A 206 -8.21 -15.09 -8.00
CA THR A 206 -7.91 -15.79 -9.27
C THR A 206 -8.01 -14.88 -10.49
N GLU A 207 -8.60 -13.70 -10.36
CA GLU A 207 -8.77 -12.74 -11.47
C GLU A 207 -7.44 -12.07 -11.84
N GLU A 208 -7.20 -11.82 -13.14
CA GLU A 208 -5.97 -11.14 -13.59
C GLU A 208 -5.85 -9.71 -13.03
N ALA A 209 -6.97 -9.07 -12.71
CA ALA A 209 -7.01 -7.76 -12.05
C ALA A 209 -6.34 -7.78 -10.67
N PHE A 210 -6.48 -8.86 -9.90
CA PHE A 210 -5.78 -9.04 -8.62
C PHE A 210 -4.27 -9.08 -8.81
N PHE A 211 -3.76 -9.84 -9.79
CA PHE A 211 -2.32 -9.90 -10.05
C PHE A 211 -1.77 -8.58 -10.58
N THR A 212 -2.57 -7.84 -11.34
CA THR A 212 -2.23 -6.46 -11.75
C THR A 212 -2.10 -5.56 -10.52
N ARG A 213 -3.04 -5.64 -9.58
CA ARG A 213 -2.97 -4.89 -8.32
C ARG A 213 -1.78 -5.30 -7.46
N LEU A 214 -1.48 -6.58 -7.38
CA LEU A 214 -0.33 -7.10 -6.66
C LEU A 214 0.99 -6.54 -7.22
N LYS A 215 1.12 -6.50 -8.55
CA LYS A 215 2.28 -5.88 -9.22
C LYS A 215 2.41 -4.39 -8.89
N GLU A 216 1.31 -3.64 -8.81
CA GLU A 216 1.33 -2.23 -8.39
C GLU A 216 1.84 -2.08 -6.94
N VAL A 217 1.32 -2.91 -6.02
CA VAL A 217 1.73 -2.90 -4.60
C VAL A 217 3.23 -3.16 -4.46
N TYR A 218 3.76 -4.16 -5.17
CA TYR A 218 5.19 -4.47 -5.09
C TYR A 218 6.06 -3.49 -5.89
N ASN A 219 5.51 -2.85 -6.93
CA ASN A 219 6.23 -1.78 -7.61
C ASN A 219 6.44 -0.55 -6.71
N ASP A 220 5.56 -0.28 -5.76
CA ASP A 220 5.75 0.79 -4.77
C ASP A 220 7.01 0.56 -3.90
N GLN A 221 7.49 -0.69 -3.81
CA GLN A 221 8.75 -1.05 -3.16
C GLN A 221 9.91 -1.16 -4.15
N PHE A 222 9.76 -1.93 -5.22
CA PHE A 222 10.84 -2.24 -6.15
C PHE A 222 11.16 -1.10 -7.11
N LEU A 223 10.16 -0.28 -7.46
CA LEU A 223 10.27 0.88 -8.35
C LEU A 223 10.83 0.53 -9.73
N THR A 224 10.57 -0.66 -10.23
CA THR A 224 11.08 -1.15 -11.51
C THR A 224 10.26 -0.69 -12.71
N ASP A 225 9.03 -0.19 -12.50
CA ASP A 225 8.22 0.43 -13.56
C ASP A 225 8.86 1.70 -14.15
N ARG A 226 9.90 2.27 -13.50
CA ARG A 226 10.70 3.34 -14.13
C ARG A 226 11.29 2.93 -15.48
N TYR A 227 11.51 1.64 -15.67
CA TYR A 227 12.13 1.10 -16.90
C TYR A 227 11.10 0.75 -17.99
N LEU A 228 9.82 1.07 -17.77
CA LEU A 228 8.78 0.90 -18.78
C LEU A 228 8.81 1.97 -19.88
N GLY A 229 9.51 3.10 -19.63
CA GLY A 229 9.66 4.17 -20.60
C GLY A 229 10.51 3.76 -21.79
N ASN A 230 10.16 4.20 -22.97
CA ASN A 230 10.84 4.02 -24.25
C ASN A 230 11.62 2.70 -24.41
N GLU A 231 12.92 2.69 -24.11
CA GLU A 231 13.84 1.54 -24.24
C GLU A 231 14.68 1.37 -22.97
N ASP A 232 14.28 1.93 -21.86
CA ASP A 232 15.14 2.04 -20.68
C ASP A 232 15.67 0.69 -20.20
N ALA A 233 14.82 -0.36 -20.17
CA ALA A 233 15.23 -1.69 -19.78
C ALA A 233 16.13 -2.35 -20.82
N VAL A 234 15.82 -2.20 -22.09
CA VAL A 234 16.61 -2.74 -23.20
C VAL A 234 18.01 -2.12 -23.23
N GLN A 235 18.12 -0.80 -23.05
CA GLN A 235 19.40 -0.09 -22.99
C GLN A 235 20.28 -0.58 -21.84
N LEU A 236 19.72 -0.87 -20.67
CA LEU A 236 20.47 -1.42 -19.55
C LEU A 236 21.03 -2.81 -19.84
N LEU A 237 20.30 -3.65 -20.59
CA LEU A 237 20.80 -4.96 -21.00
C LEU A 237 21.90 -4.86 -22.07
N ASN A 238 21.89 -3.82 -22.90
CA ASN A 238 22.88 -3.64 -23.97
C ASN A 238 24.32 -3.46 -23.44
N ASP A 239 24.45 -3.08 -22.18
CA ASP A 239 25.76 -2.96 -21.53
C ASP A 239 26.32 -4.32 -21.04
N ILE A 240 25.63 -5.43 -21.34
CA ILE A 240 25.96 -6.78 -20.87
C ILE A 240 26.20 -7.68 -22.09
N ASP A 241 27.46 -8.04 -22.34
CA ASP A 241 27.94 -8.69 -23.58
C ASP A 241 27.27 -10.03 -23.92
N TYR A 242 26.65 -10.71 -22.95
CA TYR A 242 25.99 -11.99 -23.15
C TYR A 242 24.46 -11.89 -23.38
N TYR A 243 23.95 -10.66 -23.67
CA TYR A 243 22.56 -10.43 -24.06
C TYR A 243 22.48 -9.89 -25.49
N ASN A 244 21.32 -10.02 -26.13
CA ASN A 244 21.01 -9.40 -27.42
C ASN A 244 19.70 -8.60 -27.31
N PRO A 245 19.71 -7.48 -26.58
CA PRO A 245 18.48 -6.72 -26.29
C PRO A 245 17.81 -6.14 -27.54
N TYR A 246 18.57 -5.85 -28.60
CA TYR A 246 18.05 -5.32 -29.88
C TYR A 246 17.92 -6.42 -30.94
N TRP A 247 17.55 -7.66 -30.54
CA TRP A 247 17.41 -8.82 -31.43
C TRP A 247 16.51 -8.54 -32.65
N TYR A 248 15.59 -7.58 -32.56
CA TYR A 248 14.67 -7.20 -33.63
C TYR A 248 15.31 -6.34 -34.72
N ASP A 249 16.47 -5.72 -34.49
CA ASP A 249 17.17 -4.91 -35.50
C ASP A 249 17.58 -5.75 -36.73
N GLN A 250 17.75 -7.06 -36.58
CA GLN A 250 17.99 -7.99 -37.68
C GLN A 250 16.93 -7.94 -38.80
N PHE A 251 15.69 -7.47 -38.50
CA PHE A 251 14.66 -7.32 -39.51
C PHE A 251 14.80 -6.05 -40.32
N PHE A 252 15.49 -5.04 -39.83
CA PHE A 252 15.49 -3.67 -40.35
C PHE A 252 16.86 -3.19 -40.83
N GLU A 253 17.96 -3.75 -40.32
CA GLU A 253 19.31 -3.28 -40.60
C GLU A 253 20.24 -4.40 -41.07
N GLY A 254 21.15 -4.04 -41.99
CA GLY A 254 22.28 -4.86 -42.41
C GLY A 254 22.06 -5.74 -43.65
N ALA A 255 23.15 -6.41 -44.08
CA ALA A 255 23.16 -7.26 -45.28
C ALA A 255 22.27 -8.52 -45.17
N ASN A 256 21.74 -8.82 -43.98
CA ASN A 256 20.89 -9.96 -43.69
C ASN A 256 19.40 -9.58 -43.45
N ALA A 257 19.04 -8.32 -43.64
CA ALA A 257 17.62 -7.94 -43.58
C ALA A 257 16.86 -8.66 -44.68
N ASP A 258 15.99 -9.58 -44.27
CA ASP A 258 15.14 -10.36 -45.18
C ASP A 258 13.75 -9.72 -45.30
N PRO A 259 13.42 -9.09 -46.45
CA PRO A 259 12.11 -8.46 -46.65
C PRO A 259 10.95 -9.43 -46.42
N LYS A 260 11.10 -10.70 -46.75
CA LYS A 260 10.04 -11.68 -46.57
C LYS A 260 9.84 -12.00 -45.08
N SER A 261 10.91 -12.14 -44.32
CA SER A 261 10.85 -12.36 -42.86
C SER A 261 10.21 -11.17 -42.14
N MET A 262 10.44 -9.95 -42.64
CA MET A 262 9.78 -8.74 -42.14
C MET A 262 8.29 -8.74 -42.47
N GLU A 263 7.88 -9.09 -43.69
CA GLU A 263 6.48 -9.18 -44.10
C GLU A 263 5.73 -10.25 -43.30
N ASP A 264 6.30 -11.46 -43.16
CA ASP A 264 5.76 -12.53 -42.33
C ASP A 264 5.60 -12.09 -40.84
N SER A 265 6.53 -11.23 -40.35
CA SER A 265 6.47 -10.71 -38.98
C SER A 265 5.41 -9.61 -38.83
N ILE A 266 5.20 -8.77 -39.84
CA ILE A 266 4.12 -7.78 -39.87
C ILE A 266 2.78 -8.50 -39.68
N ASP A 267 2.53 -9.54 -40.46
CA ASP A 267 1.31 -10.34 -40.39
C ASP A 267 1.19 -11.07 -39.04
N LYS A 268 2.26 -11.69 -38.58
CA LYS A 268 2.28 -12.46 -37.31
C LYS A 268 1.95 -11.59 -36.12
N TYR A 269 2.50 -10.38 -36.06
CA TYR A 269 2.35 -9.50 -34.91
C TYR A 269 1.27 -8.43 -35.09
N GLY A 270 0.50 -8.52 -36.20
CA GLY A 270 -0.59 -7.60 -36.51
C GLY A 270 -0.14 -6.15 -36.61
N ALA A 271 1.04 -5.93 -37.20
CA ALA A 271 1.56 -4.60 -37.44
C ALA A 271 1.00 -4.02 -38.76
N TRP A 272 0.94 -2.70 -38.86
CA TRP A 272 0.43 -2.06 -40.08
C TRP A 272 1.51 -1.85 -41.14
N ASN A 273 2.75 -1.72 -40.70
CA ASN A 273 3.93 -1.53 -41.54
C ASN A 273 5.20 -1.83 -40.73
N ALA A 274 6.35 -1.66 -41.36
CA ALA A 274 7.66 -1.90 -40.75
C ALA A 274 7.93 -1.04 -39.50
N ASP A 275 7.54 0.24 -39.52
CA ASP A 275 7.78 1.16 -38.40
C ASP A 275 6.90 0.76 -37.19
N ASP A 276 5.67 0.36 -37.42
CA ASP A 276 4.76 -0.13 -36.39
C ASP A 276 5.28 -1.46 -35.82
N LEU A 277 5.76 -2.37 -36.66
CA LEU A 277 6.41 -3.60 -36.24
C LEU A 277 7.60 -3.32 -35.32
N TYR A 278 8.52 -2.43 -35.74
CA TYR A 278 9.68 -2.05 -34.94
C TYR A 278 9.26 -1.53 -33.57
N ASN A 279 8.31 -0.60 -33.54
CA ASN A 279 7.83 -0.01 -32.29
C ASN A 279 7.15 -1.03 -31.37
N LYS A 280 6.39 -1.98 -31.92
CA LYS A 280 5.78 -3.08 -31.14
C LYS A 280 6.85 -3.98 -30.54
N LEU A 281 7.77 -4.50 -31.36
CA LEU A 281 8.80 -5.41 -30.89
C LEU A 281 9.70 -4.77 -29.83
N ARG A 282 10.09 -3.52 -30.04
CA ARG A 282 10.84 -2.72 -29.08
C ARG A 282 10.08 -2.57 -27.76
N SER A 283 8.84 -2.13 -27.82
CA SER A 283 8.00 -1.89 -26.64
C SER A 283 7.73 -3.19 -25.87
N TRP A 284 7.42 -4.27 -26.57
CA TRP A 284 7.12 -5.57 -25.94
C TRP A 284 8.36 -6.21 -25.33
N THR A 285 9.53 -6.06 -25.96
CA THR A 285 10.81 -6.48 -25.39
C THR A 285 11.13 -5.67 -24.14
N ASN A 286 11.08 -4.33 -24.22
CA ASN A 286 11.35 -3.46 -23.09
C ASN A 286 10.43 -3.77 -21.89
N ARG A 287 9.14 -3.91 -22.15
CA ARG A 287 8.15 -4.25 -21.13
C ARG A 287 8.40 -5.63 -20.51
N GLY A 288 8.77 -6.63 -21.32
CA GLY A 288 9.08 -7.98 -20.83
C GLY A 288 10.26 -8.00 -19.88
N VAL A 289 11.31 -7.20 -20.18
CA VAL A 289 12.48 -7.05 -19.32
C VAL A 289 12.17 -6.21 -18.07
N ALA A 290 11.48 -5.07 -18.23
CA ALA A 290 11.19 -4.15 -17.12
C ALA A 290 10.32 -4.80 -16.04
N ARG A 291 9.35 -5.62 -16.43
CA ARG A 291 8.37 -6.23 -15.52
C ARG A 291 8.78 -7.55 -14.92
N GLU A 292 9.89 -8.13 -15.36
CA GLU A 292 10.38 -9.43 -14.90
C GLU A 292 10.24 -9.64 -13.38
N PRO A 293 10.73 -8.75 -12.47
CA PRO A 293 10.65 -8.99 -11.03
C PRO A 293 9.23 -8.90 -10.47
N LEU A 294 8.35 -8.11 -11.10
CA LEU A 294 6.96 -7.99 -10.69
C LEU A 294 6.11 -9.17 -11.21
N GLU A 295 6.44 -9.68 -12.40
CA GLU A 295 5.81 -10.89 -12.93
C GLU A 295 6.21 -12.13 -12.11
N LEU A 296 7.42 -12.18 -11.54
CA LEU A 296 7.81 -13.23 -10.61
C LEU A 296 6.92 -13.21 -9.35
N VAL A 297 6.68 -12.02 -8.76
CA VAL A 297 5.77 -11.90 -7.61
C VAL A 297 4.36 -12.40 -7.98
N ALA A 298 3.82 -11.95 -9.11
CA ALA A 298 2.50 -12.37 -9.56
C ALA A 298 2.43 -13.87 -9.86
N HIS A 299 3.46 -14.43 -10.49
CA HIS A 299 3.56 -15.85 -10.83
C HIS A 299 3.55 -16.74 -9.59
N VAL A 300 4.38 -16.46 -8.60
CA VAL A 300 4.45 -17.24 -7.34
C VAL A 300 3.07 -17.29 -6.66
N VAL A 301 2.36 -16.16 -6.60
CA VAL A 301 1.04 -16.10 -5.98
C VAL A 301 -0.04 -16.75 -6.84
N ARG A 302 0.03 -16.61 -8.18
CA ARG A 302 -0.90 -17.24 -9.13
C ARG A 302 -0.85 -18.75 -9.04
N GLU A 303 0.35 -19.31 -8.96
CA GLU A 303 0.59 -20.75 -8.88
C GLU A 303 0.46 -21.31 -7.45
N ASN A 304 0.04 -20.50 -6.48
CA ASN A 304 -0.08 -20.85 -5.06
C ASN A 304 1.21 -21.47 -4.50
N ARG A 305 2.36 -20.95 -4.91
CA ARG A 305 3.66 -21.35 -4.40
C ARG A 305 4.01 -20.59 -3.12
N PRO A 306 4.91 -21.11 -2.28
CA PRO A 306 5.39 -20.39 -1.12
C PRO A 306 5.96 -19.02 -1.52
N PHE A 307 5.46 -17.96 -0.92
CA PHE A 307 5.88 -16.59 -1.28
C PHE A 307 7.39 -16.34 -1.08
N SER A 308 8.04 -17.12 -0.24
CA SER A 308 9.50 -17.14 -0.12
C SER A 308 10.24 -17.40 -1.43
N GLU A 309 9.56 -17.99 -2.42
CA GLU A 309 10.09 -18.25 -3.75
C GLU A 309 10.43 -16.97 -4.52
N ILE A 310 9.83 -15.82 -4.20
CA ILE A 310 10.24 -14.54 -4.81
C ILE A 310 11.73 -14.22 -4.59
N LEU A 311 12.34 -14.80 -3.55
CA LEU A 311 13.77 -14.69 -3.26
C LEU A 311 14.57 -15.92 -3.71
N THR A 312 13.96 -17.12 -3.64
CA THR A 312 14.68 -18.38 -3.83
C THR A 312 14.52 -18.98 -5.21
N ALA A 313 13.71 -18.37 -6.09
CA ALA A 313 13.53 -18.83 -7.45
C ALA A 313 14.88 -18.92 -8.19
N ASN A 314 15.15 -20.07 -8.80
CA ASN A 314 16.33 -20.31 -9.64
C ASN A 314 16.04 -20.02 -11.13
N TYR A 315 15.06 -19.19 -11.40
CA TYR A 315 14.58 -18.78 -12.71
C TYR A 315 14.18 -17.32 -12.70
N ILE A 316 13.93 -16.76 -13.88
CA ILE A 316 13.31 -15.46 -14.12
C ILE A 316 12.02 -15.62 -14.92
N MET A 317 11.19 -14.58 -14.93
CA MET A 317 10.00 -14.56 -15.79
C MET A 317 10.30 -13.86 -17.12
N VAL A 318 10.01 -14.51 -18.22
CA VAL A 318 10.23 -13.94 -19.57
C VAL A 318 8.98 -14.05 -20.42
N ASN A 319 8.72 -13.02 -21.24
CA ASN A 319 7.76 -13.09 -22.33
C ASN A 319 8.45 -13.51 -23.65
N PRO A 320 7.71 -13.78 -24.75
CA PRO A 320 8.31 -14.22 -26.02
C PRO A 320 9.38 -13.27 -26.58
N PHE A 321 9.31 -12.01 -26.21
CA PHE A 321 10.19 -10.95 -26.73
C PHE A 321 11.42 -10.75 -25.84
N SER A 322 11.24 -10.72 -24.52
CA SER A 322 12.37 -10.64 -23.57
C SER A 322 13.20 -11.95 -23.57
N ALA A 323 12.59 -13.11 -23.85
CA ALA A 323 13.32 -14.36 -24.02
C ALA A 323 14.39 -14.25 -25.12
N LYS A 324 14.06 -13.59 -26.23
CA LYS A 324 15.03 -13.35 -27.32
C LYS A 324 16.12 -12.37 -26.92
N ALA A 325 15.77 -11.33 -26.13
CA ALA A 325 16.74 -10.39 -25.59
C ALA A 325 17.75 -11.06 -24.64
N PHE A 326 17.30 -12.03 -23.85
CA PHE A 326 18.14 -12.85 -22.98
C PHE A 326 18.84 -14.01 -23.72
N MET A 327 18.69 -14.11 -25.06
CA MET A 327 19.25 -15.16 -25.90
C MET A 327 18.84 -16.57 -25.49
N LEU A 328 17.60 -16.72 -25.00
CA LEU A 328 17.04 -18.02 -24.64
C LEU A 328 16.49 -18.73 -25.87
N GLY A 329 16.63 -20.05 -25.89
CA GLY A 329 16.07 -20.90 -26.95
C GLY A 329 14.55 -21.02 -26.90
N ASP A 330 14.04 -22.10 -27.51
CA ASP A 330 12.61 -22.38 -27.54
C ASP A 330 12.06 -22.59 -26.11
N LEU A 331 11.05 -21.81 -25.75
CA LEU A 331 10.35 -21.89 -24.49
C LEU A 331 8.87 -22.24 -24.72
N PRO A 332 8.16 -22.81 -23.74
CA PRO A 332 6.81 -23.35 -23.91
C PRO A 332 5.71 -22.27 -23.91
N PHE A 333 5.84 -21.23 -24.72
CA PHE A 333 4.78 -20.25 -24.90
C PHE A 333 3.57 -20.89 -25.62
N LYS A 334 2.37 -20.59 -25.15
CA LYS A 334 1.11 -20.95 -25.81
C LYS A 334 0.89 -20.09 -27.05
N ASN A 335 1.26 -18.82 -26.95
CA ASN A 335 1.21 -17.85 -28.04
C ASN A 335 2.48 -16.98 -28.03
N ASP A 336 3.41 -17.29 -28.91
CA ASP A 336 4.69 -16.57 -29.02
C ASP A 336 4.56 -15.15 -29.62
N ALA A 337 3.33 -14.72 -29.91
CA ALA A 337 3.00 -13.34 -30.28
C ALA A 337 2.34 -12.54 -29.15
N ASP A 338 2.04 -13.15 -28.00
CA ASP A 338 1.43 -12.46 -26.86
C ASP A 338 2.49 -11.85 -25.93
N PRO A 339 2.63 -10.53 -25.85
CA PRO A 339 3.59 -9.88 -24.96
C PRO A 339 3.24 -9.98 -23.48
N ASN A 340 2.06 -10.47 -23.14
CA ASN A 340 1.59 -10.61 -21.75
C ASN A 340 1.74 -12.06 -21.23
N GLU A 341 2.06 -13.02 -22.08
CA GLU A 341 2.36 -14.36 -21.65
C GLU A 341 3.78 -14.44 -21.10
N PHE A 342 3.91 -14.80 -19.82
CA PHE A 342 5.20 -14.98 -19.16
C PHE A 342 5.38 -16.43 -18.75
N VAL A 343 6.60 -16.95 -18.95
CA VAL A 343 7.01 -18.30 -18.53
C VAL A 343 8.31 -18.25 -17.74
N GLU A 344 8.56 -19.29 -16.95
CA GLU A 344 9.82 -19.49 -16.25
C GLU A 344 10.96 -19.77 -17.21
N ALA A 345 12.11 -19.16 -16.99
CA ALA A 345 13.31 -19.45 -17.76
C ALA A 345 14.57 -19.31 -16.92
N GLN A 346 15.61 -20.06 -17.29
CA GLN A 346 16.94 -19.92 -16.70
C GLN A 346 17.90 -19.35 -17.73
N ILE A 347 18.65 -18.34 -17.34
CA ILE A 347 19.74 -17.81 -18.17
C ILE A 347 20.98 -18.67 -17.89
N PRO A 348 21.52 -19.38 -18.90
CA PRO A 348 22.65 -20.29 -18.70
C PRO A 348 23.86 -19.61 -18.08
N GLY A 349 24.42 -20.19 -17.03
CA GLY A 349 25.59 -19.68 -16.33
C GLY A 349 25.32 -18.61 -15.28
N LEU A 350 24.06 -18.14 -15.11
CA LEU A 350 23.71 -17.18 -14.05
C LEU A 350 23.11 -17.89 -12.82
N PRO A 351 23.59 -17.55 -11.61
CA PRO A 351 23.03 -18.06 -10.37
C PRO A 351 21.79 -17.23 -9.99
N HIS A 352 20.61 -17.64 -10.44
CA HIS A 352 19.36 -16.95 -10.11
C HIS A 352 19.01 -17.06 -8.62
N ALA A 353 18.48 -15.98 -8.05
CA ALA A 353 17.99 -15.88 -6.69
C ALA A 353 16.78 -14.93 -6.67
N GLY A 354 15.75 -15.28 -7.43
CA GLY A 354 14.53 -14.51 -7.57
C GLY A 354 14.80 -13.03 -7.86
N VAL A 355 14.05 -12.16 -7.19
CA VAL A 355 14.16 -10.70 -7.33
C VAL A 355 15.57 -10.18 -7.06
N LEU A 356 16.34 -10.81 -6.16
CA LEU A 356 17.67 -10.35 -5.79
C LEU A 356 18.67 -10.37 -6.96
N SER A 357 18.48 -11.27 -7.92
CA SER A 357 19.31 -11.40 -9.12
C SER A 357 18.68 -10.78 -10.37
N SER A 358 17.49 -10.21 -10.25
CA SER A 358 16.82 -9.54 -11.37
C SER A 358 17.66 -8.36 -11.89
N PRO A 359 17.95 -8.28 -13.19
CA PRO A 359 18.67 -7.14 -13.76
C PRO A 359 18.02 -5.80 -13.44
N MET A 360 16.70 -5.73 -13.42
CA MET A 360 15.97 -4.49 -13.14
C MET A 360 16.06 -4.08 -11.66
N PHE A 361 15.97 -5.03 -10.74
CA PHE A 361 16.20 -4.75 -9.32
C PHE A 361 17.65 -4.31 -9.05
N LEU A 362 18.62 -4.99 -9.62
CA LEU A 362 20.04 -4.69 -9.46
C LEU A 362 20.42 -3.31 -10.03
N ASN A 363 19.82 -2.93 -11.17
CA ASN A 363 20.03 -1.61 -11.78
C ASN A 363 19.27 -0.51 -11.03
N ARG A 364 18.11 -0.82 -10.43
CA ARG A 364 17.37 0.17 -9.62
C ARG A 364 18.14 0.58 -8.38
N PHE A 365 18.91 -0.33 -7.81
CA PHE A 365 19.77 -0.11 -6.64
C PHE A 365 21.24 -0.42 -6.98
N PRO A 366 21.88 0.44 -7.80
CA PRO A 366 23.19 0.13 -8.36
C PRO A 366 24.29 0.12 -7.29
N THR A 367 25.29 -0.71 -7.51
CA THR A 367 26.53 -0.64 -6.75
C THR A 367 27.45 0.41 -7.35
N THR A 368 28.26 1.03 -6.48
CA THR A 368 29.37 1.92 -6.84
C THR A 368 30.61 1.53 -6.06
N GLU A 369 31.77 2.06 -6.43
CA GLU A 369 33.02 1.82 -5.71
C GLU A 369 32.96 2.24 -4.25
N THR A 370 32.12 3.23 -3.90
CA THR A 370 31.99 3.73 -2.53
C THR A 370 30.88 3.01 -1.74
N ASN A 371 29.74 2.72 -2.35
CA ASN A 371 28.67 2.03 -1.64
C ASN A 371 28.83 0.52 -1.56
N ARG A 372 29.54 -0.10 -2.54
CA ARG A 372 29.92 -1.53 -2.49
C ARG A 372 28.77 -2.46 -2.18
N ASN A 373 27.67 -2.34 -2.91
CA ASN A 373 26.42 -3.09 -2.72
C ASN A 373 25.63 -2.78 -1.43
N ARG A 374 26.05 -1.82 -0.61
CA ARG A 374 25.29 -1.47 0.61
C ARG A 374 23.89 -0.93 0.28
N ALA A 375 23.72 -0.28 -0.89
CA ALA A 375 22.40 0.12 -1.35
C ALA A 375 21.49 -1.10 -1.55
N ARG A 376 21.96 -2.15 -2.25
CA ARG A 376 21.23 -3.41 -2.44
C ARG A 376 20.92 -4.12 -1.11
N ALA A 377 21.93 -4.21 -0.24
CA ALA A 377 21.77 -4.80 1.10
C ALA A 377 20.73 -4.06 1.93
N ARG A 378 20.71 -2.71 1.90
CA ARG A 378 19.70 -1.91 2.58
C ARG A 378 18.29 -2.26 2.07
N MET A 379 18.11 -2.46 0.76
CA MET A 379 16.81 -2.84 0.19
C MET A 379 16.40 -4.25 0.59
N VAL A 380 17.33 -5.18 0.74
CA VAL A 380 17.03 -6.51 1.31
C VAL A 380 16.42 -6.36 2.70
N TYR A 381 17.05 -5.58 3.57
CA TYR A 381 16.52 -5.34 4.91
C TYR A 381 15.20 -4.58 4.89
N GLN A 382 15.05 -3.58 4.05
CA GLN A 382 13.86 -2.73 4.01
C GLN A 382 12.64 -3.47 3.44
N PHE A 383 12.79 -4.16 2.30
CA PHE A 383 11.67 -4.75 1.58
C PHE A 383 11.31 -6.15 2.07
N PHE A 384 12.30 -6.93 2.47
CA PHE A 384 12.06 -8.33 2.84
C PHE A 384 12.18 -8.58 4.35
N LEU A 385 12.72 -7.65 5.10
CA LEU A 385 12.87 -7.77 6.56
C LEU A 385 12.26 -6.60 7.33
N GLY A 386 11.52 -5.71 6.68
CA GLY A 386 10.80 -4.60 7.31
C GLY A 386 11.70 -3.65 8.14
N THR A 387 13.01 -3.66 7.91
CA THR A 387 14.01 -2.95 8.72
C THR A 387 14.77 -1.95 7.87
N ASP A 388 14.62 -0.65 8.14
CA ASP A 388 15.54 0.34 7.57
C ASP A 388 16.80 0.47 8.46
N ILE A 389 17.88 -0.16 8.03
CA ILE A 389 19.16 -0.17 8.77
C ILE A 389 19.68 1.24 9.09
N LEU A 390 19.40 2.22 8.25
CA LEU A 390 19.84 3.61 8.51
C LEU A 390 19.12 4.24 9.71
N LYS A 391 17.96 3.70 10.10
CA LYS A 391 17.21 4.15 11.28
C LYS A 391 17.60 3.40 12.57
N THR A 392 18.40 2.35 12.50
CA THR A 392 18.86 1.61 13.69
C THR A 392 19.98 2.31 14.44
N GLY A 393 20.69 3.23 13.79
CA GLY A 393 21.71 4.08 14.43
C GLY A 393 21.06 5.31 15.09
N GLN A 394 21.12 5.38 16.41
CA GLN A 394 20.32 6.34 17.19
C GLN A 394 20.91 7.74 17.32
N GLN A 395 22.14 7.97 16.91
CA GLN A 395 22.76 9.29 17.02
C GLN A 395 23.41 9.70 15.70
N PRO A 396 23.33 10.98 15.33
CA PRO A 396 24.16 11.53 14.25
C PRO A 396 25.63 11.24 14.54
N LEU A 397 26.28 10.55 13.62
CA LEU A 397 27.70 10.26 13.73
C LEU A 397 28.47 11.57 13.55
N ASP A 398 29.23 11.97 14.56
CA ASP A 398 30.23 13.02 14.41
C ASP A 398 31.46 12.42 13.70
N GLN A 399 31.58 12.68 12.41
CA GLN A 399 32.66 12.18 11.57
C GLN A 399 34.04 12.70 12.02
N THR A 400 34.08 13.81 12.74
CA THR A 400 35.35 14.39 13.24
C THR A 400 35.98 13.58 14.39
N LEU A 401 35.16 12.75 15.04
CA LEU A 401 35.63 11.89 16.13
C LEU A 401 36.08 10.49 15.67
N ILE A 402 35.95 10.20 14.37
CA ILE A 402 36.32 8.90 13.80
C ILE A 402 37.77 9.00 13.29
N THR A 403 38.67 8.37 13.98
CA THR A 403 40.11 8.38 13.69
C THR A 403 40.65 7.04 13.24
N GLU A 404 39.84 6.00 13.29
CA GLU A 404 40.25 4.63 13.00
C GLU A 404 40.47 4.41 11.49
N VAL A 405 41.48 3.62 11.16
CA VAL A 405 41.69 3.10 9.80
C VAL A 405 40.55 2.10 9.48
N ASN A 406 39.95 2.20 8.31
CA ASN A 406 38.77 1.43 7.92
C ASN A 406 37.64 1.53 8.95
N PRO A 407 37.05 2.70 9.13
CA PRO A 407 36.10 2.96 10.22
C PRO A 407 34.90 2.02 10.22
N THR A 408 34.44 1.58 9.06
CA THR A 408 33.32 0.62 8.92
C THR A 408 33.61 -0.74 9.57
N LEU A 409 34.90 -1.11 9.67
CA LEU A 409 35.34 -2.32 10.36
C LEU A 409 35.70 -2.07 11.82
N ASN A 410 36.31 -0.92 12.12
CA ASN A 410 37.06 -0.71 13.36
C ASN A 410 36.39 0.31 14.29
N ALA A 411 35.70 1.32 13.80
CA ALA A 411 35.04 2.32 14.64
C ALA A 411 33.73 1.78 15.23
N SER A 412 33.59 1.79 16.54
CA SER A 412 32.42 1.27 17.26
C SER A 412 31.11 1.93 16.81
N ALA A 413 31.15 3.22 16.52
CA ALA A 413 30.01 3.97 16.03
C ALA A 413 29.54 3.50 14.64
N CYS A 414 30.47 3.11 13.75
CA CYS A 414 30.12 2.61 12.40
C CYS A 414 29.67 1.14 12.44
N GLN A 415 30.19 0.36 13.39
CA GLN A 415 29.92 -1.07 13.49
C GLN A 415 28.42 -1.36 13.73
N GLN A 416 27.66 -0.48 14.37
CA GLN A 416 26.24 -0.68 14.63
C GLN A 416 25.41 -1.05 13.38
N CYS A 417 25.68 -0.40 12.24
CA CYS A 417 25.04 -0.72 10.97
C CYS A 417 25.87 -1.69 10.12
N HIS A 418 27.20 -1.55 10.12
CA HIS A 418 28.08 -2.30 9.21
C HIS A 418 28.26 -3.77 9.59
N VAL A 419 27.94 -4.17 10.82
CA VAL A 419 27.91 -5.58 11.22
C VAL A 419 26.79 -6.34 10.52
N GLU A 420 25.71 -5.67 10.20
CA GLU A 420 24.54 -6.23 9.53
C GLU A 420 24.58 -6.03 8.00
N ILE A 421 24.87 -4.80 7.54
CA ILE A 421 24.73 -4.46 6.12
C ILE A 421 25.87 -5.01 5.26
N ASP A 422 27.13 -4.99 5.75
CA ASP A 422 28.29 -5.39 4.95
C ASP A 422 28.31 -6.87 4.57
N PRO A 423 27.93 -7.82 5.46
CA PRO A 423 27.84 -9.23 5.06
C PRO A 423 26.82 -9.48 3.95
N VAL A 424 25.65 -8.83 4.01
CA VAL A 424 24.61 -8.91 2.95
C VAL A 424 25.10 -8.24 1.67
N ALA A 425 25.74 -7.08 1.77
CA ALA A 425 26.36 -6.41 0.62
C ALA A 425 27.40 -7.29 -0.07
N GLY A 426 28.18 -8.04 0.71
CA GLY A 426 29.15 -9.00 0.22
C GLY A 426 28.56 -10.13 -0.61
N ALA A 427 27.32 -10.55 -0.35
CA ALA A 427 26.63 -11.57 -1.15
C ALA A 427 26.35 -11.11 -2.60
N PHE A 428 26.21 -9.80 -2.83
CA PHE A 428 26.00 -9.19 -4.15
C PHE A 428 27.31 -8.95 -4.94
N ARG A 429 28.47 -9.26 -4.40
CA ARG A 429 29.78 -8.81 -4.95
C ARG A 429 30.03 -9.22 -6.39
N HIS A 430 29.46 -10.36 -6.83
CA HIS A 430 29.63 -10.87 -8.19
C HIS A 430 28.73 -10.18 -9.23
N TRP A 431 27.88 -9.24 -8.79
CA TRP A 431 26.98 -8.46 -9.63
C TRP A 431 27.41 -7.00 -9.66
N ASN A 432 27.91 -6.56 -10.80
CA ASN A 432 28.45 -5.21 -10.96
C ASN A 432 27.35 -4.11 -10.98
N GLY A 433 27.76 -2.86 -11.25
CA GLY A 433 26.87 -1.70 -11.29
C GLY A 433 25.86 -1.71 -12.46
N ARG A 434 26.06 -2.58 -13.45
CA ARG A 434 25.18 -2.78 -14.62
C ARG A 434 24.42 -4.10 -14.56
N ALA A 435 24.37 -4.74 -13.40
CA ALA A 435 23.77 -6.05 -13.21
C ALA A 435 24.43 -7.21 -14.01
N ALA A 436 25.63 -7.04 -14.53
CA ALA A 436 26.37 -8.13 -15.10
C ALA A 436 27.00 -9.01 -14.01
N TYR A 437 26.96 -10.33 -14.20
CA TYR A 437 27.52 -11.31 -13.29
C TYR A 437 28.95 -11.66 -13.69
N ASP A 438 29.88 -11.60 -12.72
CA ASP A 438 31.27 -12.02 -12.86
C ASP A 438 31.68 -12.91 -11.68
N PRO A 439 31.82 -14.23 -11.90
CA PRO A 439 32.19 -15.18 -10.84
C PRO A 439 33.64 -14.96 -10.32
N MET A 440 34.48 -14.23 -11.04
CA MET A 440 35.88 -14.01 -10.72
C MET A 440 36.14 -12.78 -9.85
N THR A 441 35.11 -12.01 -9.52
CA THR A 441 35.24 -10.80 -8.67
C THR A 441 35.87 -11.15 -7.31
N PRO A 442 37.06 -10.58 -6.96
CA PRO A 442 37.74 -10.91 -5.73
C PRO A 442 37.03 -10.41 -4.47
N PRO A 443 37.27 -11.00 -3.30
CA PRO A 443 36.81 -10.44 -2.01
C PRO A 443 37.38 -9.05 -1.76
N LEU A 444 36.68 -8.25 -0.97
CA LEU A 444 37.14 -6.95 -0.50
C LEU A 444 37.71 -7.11 0.91
N ASP A 445 39.00 -6.81 1.10
CA ASP A 445 39.70 -6.96 2.39
C ASP A 445 39.26 -5.89 3.41
N ASP A 446 38.64 -4.81 2.95
CA ASP A 446 38.18 -3.69 3.78
C ASP A 446 36.69 -3.71 4.10
N MET A 447 36.04 -4.83 3.84
CA MET A 447 34.65 -5.10 4.21
C MET A 447 34.56 -6.39 5.03
N ARG A 448 33.45 -6.50 5.81
CA ARG A 448 33.13 -7.78 6.46
C ARG A 448 32.87 -8.86 5.41
N PRO A 449 33.28 -10.12 5.70
CA PRO A 449 33.05 -11.22 4.75
C PRO A 449 31.55 -11.42 4.50
N PRO A 450 31.16 -11.89 3.29
CA PRO A 450 29.76 -12.22 2.98
C PRO A 450 29.13 -13.15 3.99
N GLY A 451 27.85 -12.88 4.32
CA GLY A 451 27.16 -13.67 5.34
C GLY A 451 25.78 -13.10 5.68
N PHE A 452 25.14 -13.68 6.69
CA PHE A 452 23.88 -13.23 7.24
C PHE A 452 23.75 -13.64 8.70
N LYS A 453 23.35 -12.71 9.60
CA LYS A 453 23.17 -12.97 11.05
C LYS A 453 24.37 -13.69 11.70
N GLY A 454 25.58 -13.25 11.39
CA GLY A 454 26.82 -13.82 11.94
C GLY A 454 27.31 -15.11 11.28
N GLU A 455 26.46 -15.78 10.50
CA GLU A 455 26.87 -16.91 9.66
C GLU A 455 27.63 -16.40 8.44
N LYS A 456 28.79 -16.95 8.15
CA LYS A 456 29.60 -16.58 6.97
C LYS A 456 29.26 -17.47 5.80
N THR A 457 29.20 -16.89 4.61
CA THR A 457 29.11 -17.68 3.36
C THR A 457 30.35 -18.55 3.20
N PRO A 458 30.24 -19.89 3.03
CA PRO A 458 31.36 -20.76 2.73
C PRO A 458 32.12 -20.29 1.48
N TYR A 459 33.44 -20.45 1.50
CA TYR A 459 34.30 -19.94 0.43
C TYR A 459 33.91 -20.47 -0.95
N GLU A 460 33.60 -21.75 -1.05
CA GLU A 460 33.15 -22.44 -2.28
C GLU A 460 31.78 -21.98 -2.77
N GLN A 461 30.95 -21.35 -1.94
CA GLN A 461 29.62 -20.82 -2.28
C GLN A 461 29.60 -19.31 -2.57
N LEU A 462 30.75 -18.66 -2.48
CA LEU A 462 30.84 -17.23 -2.72
C LEU A 462 30.38 -16.81 -4.12
N PRO A 463 30.63 -17.57 -5.23
CA PRO A 463 30.05 -17.24 -6.53
C PRO A 463 28.52 -17.30 -6.54
N GLN A 464 27.90 -18.15 -5.72
CA GLN A 464 26.45 -18.26 -5.53
C GLN A 464 25.97 -17.51 -4.30
N GLY A 465 26.59 -16.39 -3.97
CA GLY A 465 26.31 -15.64 -2.73
C GLY A 465 24.86 -15.25 -2.53
N LEU A 466 24.13 -14.88 -3.59
CA LEU A 466 22.69 -14.60 -3.50
C LEU A 466 21.85 -15.85 -3.28
N GLN A 467 22.19 -16.97 -3.92
CA GLN A 467 21.51 -18.24 -3.69
C GLN A 467 21.73 -18.78 -2.28
N TRP A 468 22.88 -18.47 -1.69
CA TRP A 468 23.17 -18.77 -0.28
C TRP A 468 22.37 -17.84 0.67
N LEU A 469 22.26 -16.55 0.32
CA LEU A 469 21.60 -15.53 1.14
C LEU A 469 20.06 -15.69 1.14
N ALA A 470 19.48 -15.90 -0.04
CA ALA A 470 18.04 -15.84 -0.26
C ALA A 470 17.22 -16.75 0.69
N PRO A 471 17.52 -18.04 0.86
CA PRO A 471 16.76 -18.90 1.76
C PRO A 471 16.91 -18.48 3.23
N ARG A 472 18.01 -17.81 3.60
CA ARG A 472 18.23 -17.32 4.97
C ARG A 472 17.40 -16.07 5.25
N VAL A 473 17.26 -15.19 4.29
CA VAL A 473 16.36 -14.04 4.37
C VAL A 473 14.91 -14.51 4.40
N ALA A 474 14.54 -15.48 3.55
CA ALA A 474 13.19 -16.04 3.52
C ALA A 474 12.81 -16.78 4.81
N ALA A 475 13.77 -17.39 5.50
CA ALA A 475 13.55 -18.07 6.77
C ALA A 475 13.65 -17.13 8.00
N ASP A 476 13.98 -15.87 7.81
CA ASP A 476 13.99 -14.89 8.90
C ASP A 476 12.56 -14.52 9.30
N PRO A 477 12.17 -14.55 10.59
CA PRO A 477 10.80 -14.21 11.02
C PRO A 477 10.32 -12.82 10.57
N ARG A 478 11.25 -11.89 10.31
CA ARG A 478 10.94 -10.57 9.77
C ARG A 478 10.35 -10.62 8.36
N PHE A 479 10.65 -11.66 7.57
CA PHE A 479 10.15 -11.81 6.21
C PHE A 479 8.62 -11.88 6.19
N ALA A 480 8.04 -12.70 7.05
CA ALA A 480 6.60 -12.84 7.14
C ALA A 480 5.91 -11.53 7.56
N LEU A 481 6.43 -10.87 8.58
CA LEU A 481 5.86 -9.60 9.07
C LEU A 481 6.01 -8.48 8.03
N SER A 482 7.13 -8.43 7.30
CA SER A 482 7.33 -7.47 6.21
C SER A 482 6.30 -7.65 5.08
N ALA A 483 5.99 -8.88 4.70
CA ALA A 483 4.94 -9.17 3.72
C ALA A 483 3.56 -8.67 4.19
N VAL A 484 3.23 -8.87 5.48
CA VAL A 484 1.98 -8.34 6.08
C VAL A 484 1.94 -6.82 5.97
N TYR A 485 3.02 -6.13 6.31
CA TYR A 485 3.09 -4.66 6.23
C TYR A 485 2.90 -4.14 4.80
N ILE A 486 3.54 -4.77 3.81
CA ILE A 486 3.42 -4.38 2.40
C ILE A 486 1.99 -4.56 1.90
N ILE A 487 1.35 -5.70 2.20
CA ILE A 487 -0.02 -5.96 1.79
C ILE A 487 -1.00 -5.04 2.52
N PHE A 488 -0.80 -4.78 3.82
CA PHE A 488 -1.61 -3.83 4.57
C PHE A 488 -1.54 -2.42 3.97
N GLU A 489 -0.34 -1.89 3.73
CA GLU A 489 -0.16 -0.59 3.06
C GLU A 489 -0.79 -0.59 1.65
N GLY A 490 -0.61 -1.67 0.91
CA GLY A 490 -1.19 -1.83 -0.42
C GLY A 490 -2.72 -1.83 -0.44
N LEU A 491 -3.37 -2.42 0.55
CA LEU A 491 -4.83 -2.51 0.62
C LEU A 491 -5.48 -1.26 1.22
N THR A 492 -4.83 -0.64 2.20
CA THR A 492 -5.41 0.46 2.99
C THR A 492 -4.84 1.82 2.64
N GLY A 493 -3.72 1.89 1.94
CA GLY A 493 -2.95 3.13 1.74
C GLY A 493 -2.36 3.68 3.04
N GLN A 494 -2.44 2.95 4.15
CA GLN A 494 -1.94 3.35 5.45
C GLN A 494 -0.62 2.67 5.73
N LYS A 495 0.31 3.41 6.33
CA LYS A 495 1.55 2.80 6.80
C LYS A 495 1.32 2.13 8.14
N PRO A 496 1.99 0.98 8.38
CA PRO A 496 2.01 0.40 9.70
C PRO A 496 2.50 1.41 10.74
N LEU A 497 1.95 1.35 11.95
CA LEU A 497 2.35 2.20 13.05
C LEU A 497 3.81 1.92 13.42
N VAL A 498 4.50 2.97 13.83
CA VAL A 498 5.89 2.89 14.32
C VAL A 498 5.87 3.15 15.81
N ALA A 499 6.67 2.40 16.57
CA ALA A 499 6.80 2.64 17.99
C ALA A 499 7.20 4.10 18.26
N PRO A 500 6.44 4.84 19.09
CA PRO A 500 6.75 6.23 19.40
C PRO A 500 8.10 6.33 20.14
N GLN A 501 8.85 7.38 19.84
CA GLN A 501 10.21 7.55 20.37
C GLN A 501 10.29 8.55 21.53
N ASP A 502 9.43 9.56 21.56
CA ASP A 502 9.43 10.60 22.60
C ASP A 502 8.61 10.16 23.82
N ARG A 503 9.29 9.59 24.79
CA ARG A 503 8.70 9.14 26.06
C ARG A 503 8.10 10.24 26.92
N LYS A 504 8.42 11.49 26.66
CA LYS A 504 7.90 12.64 27.42
C LYS A 504 6.67 13.24 26.78
N ALA A 505 6.30 12.77 25.58
CA ALA A 505 5.05 13.17 24.94
C ALA A 505 3.87 12.73 25.80
N ALA A 506 2.89 13.62 25.96
CA ALA A 506 1.72 13.34 26.81
C ALA A 506 0.86 12.17 26.31
N ASP A 507 0.96 11.84 25.02
CA ASP A 507 0.23 10.79 24.32
C ASP A 507 1.06 9.51 24.11
N PHE A 508 2.35 9.49 24.57
CA PHE A 508 3.27 8.36 24.36
C PHE A 508 2.64 7.01 24.72
N SER A 509 2.06 6.88 25.91
CA SER A 509 1.45 5.60 26.34
C SER A 509 0.28 5.19 25.43
N THR A 510 -0.55 6.13 25.01
CA THR A 510 -1.67 5.84 24.10
C THR A 510 -1.22 5.41 22.73
N GLU A 511 -0.25 6.11 22.15
CA GLU A 511 0.32 5.77 20.85
C GLU A 511 1.08 4.45 20.90
N PHE A 512 1.77 4.18 22.01
CA PHE A 512 2.50 2.94 22.19
C PHE A 512 1.55 1.74 22.33
N GLN A 513 0.42 1.90 23.00
CA GLN A 513 -0.63 0.88 23.09
C GLN A 513 -1.26 0.62 21.71
N ALA A 514 -1.52 1.67 20.93
CA ALA A 514 -1.98 1.54 19.55
C ALA A 514 -1.00 0.74 18.68
N TYR A 515 0.28 1.10 18.75
CA TYR A 515 1.35 0.34 18.08
C TYR A 515 1.37 -1.13 18.50
N LEU A 516 1.28 -1.42 19.79
CA LEU A 516 1.27 -2.79 20.28
C LEU A 516 0.07 -3.60 19.83
N ALA A 517 -1.10 -2.98 19.80
CA ALA A 517 -2.32 -3.63 19.31
C ALA A 517 -2.19 -4.02 17.84
N GLU A 518 -1.72 -3.10 17.00
CA GLU A 518 -1.48 -3.36 15.58
C GLU A 518 -0.38 -4.41 15.38
N TYR A 519 0.76 -4.25 16.06
CA TYR A 519 1.87 -5.18 15.99
C TYR A 519 1.45 -6.61 16.40
N THR A 520 0.62 -6.73 17.42
CA THR A 520 0.11 -8.04 17.90
C THR A 520 -0.77 -8.71 16.85
N GLU A 521 -1.71 -7.96 16.25
CA GLU A 521 -2.56 -8.48 15.18
C GLU A 521 -1.74 -8.87 13.95
N PHE A 522 -0.84 -8.01 13.50
CA PHE A 522 0.01 -8.30 12.33
C PHE A 522 1.00 -9.43 12.58
N SER A 523 1.52 -9.55 13.79
CA SER A 523 2.34 -10.71 14.19
C SER A 523 1.55 -12.02 14.17
N LYS A 524 0.26 -11.97 14.54
CA LYS A 524 -0.63 -13.13 14.41
C LYS A 524 -0.81 -13.52 12.94
N ILE A 525 -1.13 -12.54 12.08
CA ILE A 525 -1.26 -12.75 10.63
C ILE A 525 0.04 -13.32 10.04
N ALA A 526 1.19 -12.80 10.45
CA ALA A 526 2.50 -13.30 10.01
C ALA A 526 2.73 -14.78 10.39
N ARG A 527 2.35 -15.18 11.61
CA ARG A 527 2.44 -16.60 12.01
C ARG A 527 1.48 -17.50 11.24
N GLU A 528 0.26 -17.03 10.94
CA GLU A 528 -0.68 -17.78 10.10
C GLU A 528 -0.17 -17.92 8.66
N PHE A 529 0.49 -16.88 8.15
CA PHE A 529 1.16 -16.89 6.85
C PHE A 529 2.31 -17.92 6.82
N GLU A 530 3.18 -17.94 7.83
CA GLU A 530 4.22 -18.98 7.96
C GLU A 530 3.60 -20.39 8.03
N ALA A 531 2.55 -20.57 8.84
CA ALA A 531 1.87 -21.85 9.02
C ALA A 531 1.17 -22.33 7.74
N SER A 532 0.76 -21.42 6.86
CA SER A 532 0.17 -21.74 5.55
C SER A 532 1.21 -22.06 4.47
N ASN A 533 2.47 -22.30 4.84
CA ASN A 533 3.58 -22.43 3.90
C ASN A 533 3.79 -21.18 3.03
N TYR A 534 3.66 -20.01 3.65
CA TYR A 534 3.81 -18.71 3.00
C TYR A 534 2.82 -18.47 1.84
N ASP A 535 1.57 -18.87 2.00
CA ASP A 535 0.51 -18.50 1.06
C ASP A 535 0.09 -17.03 1.26
N LEU A 536 0.50 -16.13 0.36
CA LEU A 536 0.22 -14.70 0.46
C LEU A 536 -1.27 -14.38 0.45
N LYS A 537 -2.11 -15.23 -0.14
CA LYS A 537 -3.57 -15.06 -0.15
C LYS A 537 -4.17 -15.13 1.27
N VAL A 538 -3.53 -15.84 2.17
CA VAL A 538 -3.90 -15.86 3.60
C VAL A 538 -3.70 -14.47 4.22
N VAL A 539 -2.59 -13.79 3.93
CA VAL A 539 -2.34 -12.43 4.42
C VAL A 539 -3.42 -11.47 3.94
N VAL A 540 -3.77 -11.52 2.64
CA VAL A 540 -4.84 -10.69 2.06
C VAL A 540 -6.16 -10.91 2.79
N LYS A 541 -6.59 -12.17 2.97
CA LYS A 541 -7.85 -12.50 3.66
C LYS A 541 -7.86 -12.00 5.10
N GLN A 542 -6.80 -12.28 5.86
CA GLN A 542 -6.71 -11.88 7.26
C GLN A 542 -6.74 -10.34 7.43
N ILE A 543 -6.07 -9.60 6.55
CA ILE A 543 -6.14 -8.14 6.58
C ILE A 543 -7.55 -7.65 6.27
N VAL A 544 -8.23 -8.19 5.25
CA VAL A 544 -9.60 -7.79 4.89
C VAL A 544 -10.59 -8.07 6.03
N HIS A 545 -10.41 -9.16 6.78
CA HIS A 545 -11.23 -9.45 7.96
C HIS A 545 -10.90 -8.60 9.18
N SER A 546 -9.69 -8.04 9.24
CA SER A 546 -9.21 -7.32 10.42
C SER A 546 -10.00 -6.03 10.67
N PRO A 547 -10.09 -5.58 11.94
CA PRO A 547 -10.63 -4.27 12.26
C PRO A 547 -9.87 -3.12 11.57
N TYR A 548 -8.61 -3.30 11.27
CA TYR A 548 -7.77 -2.29 10.59
C TYR A 548 -8.21 -1.99 9.16
N PHE A 549 -8.70 -2.98 8.44
CA PHE A 549 -9.30 -2.77 7.12
C PHE A 549 -10.75 -2.29 7.20
N ARG A 550 -11.50 -2.79 8.20
CA ARG A 550 -12.95 -2.58 8.33
C ARG A 550 -13.33 -1.35 9.14
N ALA A 551 -12.38 -0.73 9.87
CA ALA A 551 -12.67 0.46 10.66
C ALA A 551 -13.13 1.62 9.77
N LYS A 552 -14.15 2.34 10.25
CA LYS A 552 -14.65 3.58 9.63
C LYS A 552 -15.00 4.62 10.70
N ASN A 553 -15.21 5.85 10.31
CA ASN A 553 -15.62 6.99 11.14
C ASN A 553 -14.69 7.39 12.30
N SER A 554 -13.43 6.94 12.33
CA SER A 554 -12.50 7.35 13.40
C SER A 554 -12.24 8.87 13.43
N GLY A 555 -12.49 9.57 12.32
CA GLY A 555 -12.47 11.02 12.28
C GLY A 555 -13.45 11.72 13.23
N ALA A 556 -14.51 11.03 13.67
CA ALA A 556 -15.48 11.52 14.64
C ALA A 556 -15.04 11.36 16.11
N LEU A 557 -13.93 10.63 16.36
CA LEU A 557 -13.42 10.40 17.70
C LEU A 557 -12.78 11.67 18.29
N ASP A 558 -12.73 11.70 19.62
CA ASP A 558 -11.96 12.72 20.36
C ASP A 558 -10.45 12.55 20.15
N SER A 559 -9.65 13.46 20.72
CA SER A 559 -8.20 13.45 20.56
C SER A 559 -7.54 12.18 21.09
N ALA A 560 -8.05 11.60 22.18
CA ALA A 560 -7.53 10.35 22.74
C ALA A 560 -7.83 9.16 21.83
N GLY A 561 -9.05 9.10 21.26
CA GLY A 561 -9.42 8.09 20.28
C GLY A 561 -8.58 8.17 19.01
N LYS A 562 -8.30 9.38 18.52
CA LYS A 562 -7.43 9.61 17.35
C LYS A 562 -5.99 9.21 17.63
N ALA A 563 -5.42 9.56 18.77
CA ALA A 563 -4.08 9.13 19.16
C ALA A 563 -3.97 7.60 19.26
N ARG A 564 -5.03 6.94 19.78
CA ARG A 564 -5.09 5.48 19.90
C ARG A 564 -5.17 4.74 18.56
N LEU A 565 -5.84 5.32 17.55
CA LEU A 565 -6.02 4.70 16.24
C LEU A 565 -5.05 5.20 15.17
N GLY A 566 -4.38 6.34 15.42
CA GLY A 566 -3.62 7.00 14.38
C GLY A 566 -4.55 7.40 13.22
N GLU A 567 -4.24 6.90 12.04
CA GLU A 567 -5.03 7.19 10.83
C GLU A 567 -5.97 6.02 10.44
N VAL A 568 -6.03 4.95 11.25
CA VAL A 568 -6.89 3.79 11.00
C VAL A 568 -8.37 4.21 11.03
N GLY A 569 -9.13 3.78 10.03
CA GLY A 569 -10.56 4.13 9.88
C GLY A 569 -10.82 5.56 9.43
N MET A 570 -9.79 6.29 8.99
CA MET A 570 -9.93 7.54 8.26
C MET A 570 -9.87 7.26 6.76
N GLY A 571 -10.77 7.88 5.99
CA GLY A 571 -10.76 7.73 4.54
C GLY A 571 -9.47 8.26 3.92
N ARG A 572 -8.93 7.50 3.00
CA ARG A 572 -7.70 7.81 2.25
C ARG A 572 -8.02 8.15 0.82
N LEU A 573 -7.33 9.14 0.28
CA LEU A 573 -7.39 9.42 -1.15
C LEU A 573 -6.92 8.19 -1.92
N MET A 574 -7.76 7.72 -2.84
CA MET A 574 -7.43 6.58 -3.68
C MET A 574 -6.22 6.88 -4.57
N THR A 575 -5.42 5.87 -4.86
CA THR A 575 -4.34 6.02 -5.86
C THR A 575 -4.95 6.29 -7.24
N PRO A 576 -4.22 6.94 -8.16
CA PRO A 576 -4.73 7.17 -9.51
C PRO A 576 -5.15 5.88 -10.22
N GLU A 577 -4.42 4.78 -10.00
CA GLU A 577 -4.74 3.47 -10.57
C GLU A 577 -6.03 2.89 -9.99
N GLN A 578 -6.26 3.03 -8.69
CA GLN A 578 -7.52 2.61 -8.04
C GLN A 578 -8.69 3.47 -8.50
N LEU A 579 -8.53 4.79 -8.52
CA LEU A 579 -9.58 5.70 -8.99
C LEU A 579 -9.94 5.45 -10.46
N HIS A 580 -8.95 5.20 -11.32
CA HIS A 580 -9.19 4.84 -12.72
C HIS A 580 -10.11 3.61 -12.84
N ARG A 581 -9.80 2.53 -12.09
CA ARG A 581 -10.63 1.31 -12.09
C ARG A 581 -12.01 1.55 -11.51
N LYS A 582 -12.12 2.31 -10.42
CA LYS A 582 -13.43 2.65 -9.82
C LYS A 582 -14.30 3.45 -10.77
N ILE A 583 -13.74 4.43 -11.48
CA ILE A 583 -14.47 5.20 -12.52
C ILE A 583 -15.05 4.25 -13.56
N GLN A 584 -14.22 3.35 -14.09
CA GLN A 584 -14.66 2.40 -15.11
C GLN A 584 -15.69 1.41 -14.57
N ALA A 585 -15.50 0.90 -13.36
CA ALA A 585 -16.42 -0.04 -12.70
C ALA A 585 -17.80 0.57 -12.44
N VAL A 586 -17.83 1.82 -12.02
CA VAL A 586 -19.06 2.51 -11.64
C VAL A 586 -19.80 3.09 -12.83
N LEU A 587 -19.07 3.65 -13.82
CA LEU A 587 -19.66 4.38 -14.94
C LEU A 587 -19.69 3.59 -16.26
N GLY A 588 -18.97 2.46 -16.32
CA GLY A 588 -18.82 1.64 -17.54
C GLY A 588 -17.81 2.21 -18.55
N TYR A 589 -17.21 3.37 -18.29
CA TYR A 589 -16.30 4.06 -19.22
C TYR A 589 -15.05 4.54 -18.50
N PRO A 590 -13.83 4.39 -19.07
CA PRO A 590 -12.62 4.98 -18.54
C PRO A 590 -12.54 6.49 -18.82
N TRP A 591 -11.82 7.20 -17.97
CA TRP A 591 -11.57 8.63 -18.13
C TRP A 591 -10.36 8.88 -19.03
N ARG A 592 -10.60 9.20 -20.31
CA ARG A 592 -9.57 9.40 -21.34
C ARG A 592 -9.92 10.50 -22.35
N PRO A 593 -8.95 11.09 -23.05
CA PRO A 593 -9.18 12.03 -24.15
C PRO A 593 -9.97 11.39 -25.30
N ARG A 594 -10.84 12.17 -25.94
CA ARG A 594 -11.61 11.70 -27.10
C ARG A 594 -10.82 11.55 -28.38
N ALA A 595 -9.69 12.26 -28.51
CA ALA A 595 -9.07 12.56 -29.79
C ALA A 595 -7.91 11.63 -30.19
N TYR A 596 -7.61 10.59 -29.42
CA TYR A 596 -6.46 9.75 -29.72
C TYR A 596 -6.87 8.35 -30.14
N GLU A 597 -6.46 8.00 -31.36
CA GLU A 597 -6.46 6.63 -31.87
C GLU A 597 -5.48 5.78 -31.06
N ASP A 598 -5.82 4.52 -30.88
CA ASP A 598 -5.08 3.55 -30.09
C ASP A 598 -3.78 3.17 -30.83
N ASN A 599 -2.69 3.87 -30.55
CA ASN A 599 -1.35 3.49 -31.00
C ASN A 599 -0.64 2.58 -29.99
N GLY A 600 -1.39 1.75 -29.24
CA GLY A 600 -0.85 0.73 -28.32
C GLY A 600 -0.41 1.22 -26.95
N GLY A 601 -0.66 2.47 -26.58
CA GLY A 601 -0.42 3.02 -25.23
C GLY A 601 -1.73 3.32 -24.50
N SER A 602 -1.73 3.20 -23.16
CA SER A 602 -2.87 3.65 -22.37
C SER A 602 -2.99 5.17 -22.44
N TYR A 603 -4.11 5.68 -22.92
CA TYR A 603 -4.41 7.12 -22.97
C TYR A 603 -5.18 7.61 -21.75
N ASP A 604 -5.38 6.74 -20.78
CA ASP A 604 -6.18 7.07 -19.60
C ASP A 604 -5.47 8.13 -18.75
N TYR A 605 -6.18 9.21 -18.43
CA TYR A 605 -5.61 10.38 -17.78
C TYR A 605 -4.91 10.07 -16.44
N LEU A 606 -5.42 9.11 -15.67
CA LEU A 606 -4.87 8.74 -14.37
C LEU A 606 -3.72 7.73 -14.44
N LEU A 607 -3.50 7.09 -15.60
CA LEU A 607 -2.43 6.10 -15.77
C LEU A 607 -1.19 6.67 -16.47
N ARG A 608 -1.29 7.83 -17.08
CA ARG A 608 -0.20 8.45 -17.82
C ARG A 608 0.63 9.39 -16.96
N GLY A 609 1.95 9.25 -17.05
CA GLY A 609 2.92 10.12 -16.38
C GLY A 609 2.89 11.57 -16.87
N ASP A 610 2.62 11.78 -18.15
CA ASP A 610 2.51 13.09 -18.79
C ASP A 610 1.10 13.74 -18.68
N ALA A 611 0.17 13.10 -17.96
CA ALA A 611 -1.15 13.61 -17.68
C ALA A 611 -1.35 13.82 -16.16
N TYR A 612 -2.25 13.06 -15.53
CA TYR A 612 -2.64 13.32 -14.13
C TYR A 612 -2.09 12.31 -13.12
N ARG A 613 -1.42 11.23 -13.53
CA ARG A 613 -0.95 10.20 -12.60
C ARG A 613 -0.15 10.78 -11.43
N MET A 614 0.91 11.53 -11.72
CA MET A 614 1.76 12.13 -10.67
C MET A 614 1.07 13.31 -9.97
N LEU A 615 0.29 14.11 -10.70
CA LEU A 615 -0.45 15.24 -10.13
C LEU A 615 -1.55 14.80 -9.16
N TYR A 616 -2.06 13.58 -9.32
CA TYR A 616 -3.03 12.95 -8.42
C TYR A 616 -2.37 12.05 -7.36
N GLY A 617 -1.09 12.23 -7.10
CA GLY A 617 -0.38 11.54 -6.02
C GLY A 617 0.21 10.18 -6.39
N GLY A 618 0.20 9.79 -7.66
CA GLY A 618 0.86 8.58 -8.15
C GLY A 618 2.38 8.71 -8.23
N ILE A 619 3.03 7.64 -8.60
CA ILE A 619 4.49 7.56 -8.79
C ILE A 619 4.85 7.25 -10.24
N ASP A 620 6.04 7.69 -10.67
CA ASP A 620 6.66 7.28 -11.93
C ASP A 620 7.79 6.27 -11.72
N SER A 621 8.06 5.93 -10.45
CA SER A 621 9.15 5.04 -10.03
C SER A 621 10.56 5.54 -10.36
N ALA A 622 10.70 6.75 -10.92
CA ALA A 622 11.96 7.38 -11.28
C ALA A 622 12.28 8.56 -10.35
N ASP A 623 11.59 9.68 -10.56
CA ASP A 623 11.76 10.92 -9.81
C ASP A 623 10.75 11.03 -8.67
N VAL A 624 9.52 10.58 -8.90
CA VAL A 624 8.46 10.50 -7.91
C VAL A 624 8.32 9.06 -7.43
N VAL A 625 8.97 8.75 -6.32
CA VAL A 625 9.10 7.38 -5.77
C VAL A 625 8.22 7.12 -4.56
N LYS A 626 7.44 8.10 -4.13
CA LYS A 626 6.51 7.97 -2.99
C LYS A 626 5.17 8.54 -3.36
N ARG A 627 4.11 7.79 -3.05
CA ARG A 627 2.73 8.24 -3.22
C ARG A 627 2.42 9.38 -2.27
N VAL A 628 1.59 10.32 -2.74
CA VAL A 628 1.06 11.42 -1.92
C VAL A 628 -0.39 11.09 -1.59
N ASN A 629 -0.64 10.77 -0.33
CA ASN A 629 -1.97 10.38 0.17
C ASN A 629 -2.72 11.54 0.83
N SER A 630 -2.05 12.67 1.04
CA SER A 630 -2.69 13.87 1.60
C SER A 630 -3.28 14.70 0.48
N PRO A 631 -4.58 15.05 0.53
CA PRO A 631 -5.24 15.81 -0.51
C PRO A 631 -4.66 17.23 -0.62
N ASN A 632 -4.63 17.74 -1.84
CA ASN A 632 -4.22 19.12 -2.12
C ASN A 632 -5.14 19.75 -3.20
N GLY A 633 -4.99 21.05 -3.44
CA GLY A 633 -5.84 21.78 -4.37
C GLY A 633 -5.75 21.27 -5.82
N ILE A 634 -4.61 20.71 -6.25
CA ILE A 634 -4.45 20.17 -7.60
C ILE A 634 -5.28 18.88 -7.74
N MET A 635 -5.21 18.00 -6.75
CA MET A 635 -5.99 16.75 -6.72
C MET A 635 -7.50 17.03 -6.69
N ALA A 636 -7.94 18.04 -5.92
CA ALA A 636 -9.33 18.47 -5.90
C ALA A 636 -9.79 18.95 -7.29
N ASN A 637 -9.01 19.79 -7.97
CA ASN A 637 -9.33 20.25 -9.31
C ASN A 637 -9.35 19.12 -10.34
N ILE A 638 -8.48 18.12 -10.21
CA ILE A 638 -8.48 16.93 -11.08
C ILE A 638 -9.76 16.12 -10.84
N GLY A 639 -10.16 15.92 -9.57
CA GLY A 639 -11.40 15.24 -9.20
C GLY A 639 -12.64 15.96 -9.75
N GLU A 640 -12.70 17.28 -9.62
CA GLU A 640 -13.79 18.09 -10.17
C GLU A 640 -13.86 18.02 -11.70
N ARG A 641 -12.71 18.11 -12.36
CA ARG A 641 -12.64 17.95 -13.82
C ARG A 641 -13.10 16.57 -14.25
N MET A 642 -12.63 15.52 -13.59
CA MET A 642 -13.03 14.13 -13.83
C MET A 642 -14.54 14.00 -13.69
N ALA A 643 -15.13 14.50 -12.61
CA ALA A 643 -16.57 14.42 -12.36
C ALA A 643 -17.39 15.10 -13.47
N ASN A 644 -16.98 16.29 -13.91
CA ASN A 644 -17.64 17.01 -15.00
C ASN A 644 -17.51 16.30 -16.35
N GLU A 645 -16.31 15.84 -16.71
CA GLU A 645 -16.09 15.16 -18.00
C GLU A 645 -16.76 13.78 -18.02
N MET A 646 -16.72 13.03 -16.92
CA MET A 646 -17.30 11.69 -16.86
C MET A 646 -18.83 11.71 -16.79
N SER A 647 -19.45 12.66 -16.10
CA SER A 647 -20.91 12.84 -16.15
C SER A 647 -21.39 13.16 -17.57
N CYS A 648 -20.65 14.01 -18.30
CA CYS A 648 -20.91 14.35 -19.70
C CYS A 648 -20.80 13.13 -20.64
N ILE A 649 -19.87 12.21 -20.33
CA ILE A 649 -19.67 10.99 -21.14
C ILE A 649 -20.71 9.92 -20.77
N SER A 650 -20.88 9.62 -19.47
CA SER A 650 -21.63 8.44 -19.01
C SER A 650 -23.13 8.65 -19.03
N VAL A 651 -23.64 9.81 -18.57
CA VAL A 651 -25.08 10.03 -18.40
C VAL A 651 -25.86 9.95 -19.73
N PRO A 652 -25.50 10.69 -20.79
CA PRO A 652 -26.23 10.57 -22.04
C PRO A 652 -26.13 9.18 -22.68
N ARG A 653 -24.95 8.53 -22.56
CA ARG A 653 -24.73 7.19 -23.12
C ARG A 653 -25.52 6.12 -22.39
N ASP A 654 -25.66 6.24 -21.08
CA ASP A 654 -26.44 5.29 -20.32
C ASP A 654 -27.94 5.46 -20.57
N LEU A 655 -28.43 6.72 -20.63
CA LEU A 655 -29.83 7.03 -21.00
C LEU A 655 -30.16 6.70 -22.45
N TRP A 656 -29.17 6.66 -23.35
CA TRP A 656 -29.34 6.23 -24.75
C TRP A 656 -29.60 4.72 -24.89
N LYS A 657 -29.10 3.91 -23.96
CA LYS A 657 -29.29 2.46 -23.96
C LYS A 657 -30.76 2.08 -23.64
N PRO A 658 -31.20 0.88 -24.09
CA PRO A 658 -32.40 0.26 -23.53
C PRO A 658 -32.32 0.18 -21.99
N THR A 659 -33.47 0.31 -21.31
CA THR A 659 -33.53 0.39 -19.85
C THR A 659 -32.86 -0.78 -19.15
N GLU A 660 -32.99 -1.99 -19.70
CA GLU A 660 -32.40 -3.24 -19.19
C GLU A 660 -30.87 -3.32 -19.31
N GLU A 661 -30.25 -2.50 -20.13
CA GLU A 661 -28.80 -2.44 -20.35
C GLU A 661 -28.15 -1.27 -19.59
N ARG A 662 -28.94 -0.47 -18.86
CA ARG A 662 -28.45 0.72 -18.16
C ARG A 662 -27.79 0.40 -16.85
N THR A 663 -26.64 1.00 -16.67
CA THR A 663 -25.86 0.88 -15.44
C THR A 663 -26.26 1.93 -14.39
N LEU A 664 -26.63 3.15 -14.82
CA LEU A 664 -26.89 4.29 -13.93
C LEU A 664 -28.38 4.63 -13.81
N PHE A 665 -29.18 4.39 -14.84
CA PHE A 665 -30.55 4.89 -14.93
C PHE A 665 -31.60 3.80 -15.20
N PRO A 666 -31.68 2.74 -14.34
CA PRO A 666 -32.64 1.64 -14.55
C PRO A 666 -34.10 2.00 -14.22
N TYR A 667 -34.38 3.16 -13.61
CA TYR A 667 -35.73 3.52 -13.14
C TYR A 667 -36.34 4.75 -13.83
N VAL A 668 -35.61 5.42 -14.72
CA VAL A 668 -36.03 6.70 -15.30
C VAL A 668 -35.81 6.73 -16.81
N GLU A 669 -36.61 7.58 -17.47
CA GLU A 669 -36.47 7.90 -18.88
C GLU A 669 -36.17 9.38 -19.07
N THR A 670 -35.67 9.76 -20.26
CA THR A 670 -35.41 11.16 -20.61
C THR A 670 -36.68 12.02 -20.67
N SER A 671 -37.82 11.38 -20.74
CA SER A 671 -39.14 12.01 -20.73
C SER A 671 -39.73 12.21 -19.34
N PHE A 672 -39.06 11.76 -18.26
CA PHE A 672 -39.58 11.87 -16.89
C PHE A 672 -39.29 13.26 -16.33
N GLU A 673 -40.17 14.20 -16.62
CA GLU A 673 -40.12 15.55 -16.10
C GLU A 673 -40.66 15.60 -14.68
N PRO A 674 -39.97 16.24 -13.70
CA PRO A 674 -40.41 16.29 -12.29
C PRO A 674 -41.64 17.16 -12.08
N GLU A 675 -41.90 18.12 -12.99
CA GLU A 675 -43.02 19.08 -12.96
C GLU A 675 -43.71 19.18 -14.30
N ASP A 676 -45.01 19.44 -14.26
CA ASP A 676 -45.76 19.78 -15.45
C ASP A 676 -45.48 21.23 -15.90
N LYS A 677 -46.02 21.64 -17.05
CA LYS A 677 -45.85 23.00 -17.59
C LYS A 677 -46.40 24.12 -16.71
N ASN A 678 -47.16 23.83 -15.67
CA ASN A 678 -47.64 24.77 -14.68
C ASN A 678 -46.79 24.78 -13.39
N GLY A 679 -45.78 23.97 -13.32
CA GLY A 679 -44.90 23.84 -12.14
C GLY A 679 -45.46 22.93 -11.05
N PHE A 680 -46.46 22.09 -11.35
CA PHE A 680 -46.97 21.12 -10.39
C PHE A 680 -46.20 19.81 -10.49
N PRO A 681 -45.87 19.18 -9.33
CA PRO A 681 -45.15 17.89 -9.33
C PRO A 681 -45.90 16.79 -10.09
N VAL A 682 -45.18 16.08 -10.96
CA VAL A 682 -45.67 14.88 -11.66
C VAL A 682 -45.32 13.66 -10.80
N ALA A 683 -46.24 13.26 -9.92
CA ALA A 683 -45.98 12.26 -8.89
C ALA A 683 -45.30 10.96 -9.38
N PRO A 684 -45.68 10.30 -10.49
CA PRO A 684 -44.95 9.12 -10.96
C PRO A 684 -43.48 9.38 -11.32
N ALA A 685 -43.22 10.52 -12.01
CA ALA A 685 -41.85 10.91 -12.37
C ALA A 685 -41.02 11.24 -11.14
N VAL A 686 -41.57 11.98 -10.18
CA VAL A 686 -40.88 12.30 -8.91
C VAL A 686 -40.52 11.04 -8.16
N THR A 687 -41.42 10.05 -8.07
CA THR A 687 -41.15 8.77 -7.40
C THR A 687 -40.03 8.00 -8.12
N ALA A 688 -40.08 7.92 -9.44
CA ALA A 688 -39.05 7.25 -10.23
C ALA A 688 -37.66 7.94 -10.11
N ILE A 689 -37.66 9.28 -10.17
CA ILE A 689 -36.44 10.08 -10.00
C ILE A 689 -35.80 9.82 -8.60
N LYS A 690 -36.58 9.88 -7.52
CA LYS A 690 -36.08 9.60 -6.17
C LYS A 690 -35.59 8.18 -6.01
N LYS A 691 -36.28 7.20 -6.60
CA LYS A 691 -35.81 5.81 -6.62
C LYS A 691 -34.50 5.66 -7.36
N ASN A 692 -34.32 6.33 -8.48
CA ASN A 692 -33.05 6.31 -9.19
C ASN A 692 -31.93 7.02 -8.42
N ILE A 693 -32.21 8.10 -7.73
CA ILE A 693 -31.26 8.78 -6.85
C ILE A 693 -30.83 7.84 -5.72
N GLN A 694 -31.75 7.13 -5.08
CA GLN A 694 -31.44 6.13 -4.07
C GLN A 694 -30.52 5.03 -4.63
N PHE A 695 -30.81 4.56 -5.85
CA PHE A 695 -29.95 3.60 -6.56
C PHE A 695 -28.55 4.16 -6.82
N LEU A 696 -28.44 5.40 -7.29
CA LEU A 696 -27.14 6.04 -7.55
C LEU A 696 -26.29 6.21 -6.27
N HIS A 697 -26.91 6.54 -5.15
CA HIS A 697 -26.20 6.56 -3.85
C HIS A 697 -25.58 5.20 -3.52
N LYS A 698 -26.34 4.11 -3.69
CA LYS A 698 -25.79 2.76 -3.48
C LYS A 698 -24.71 2.44 -4.52
N HIS A 699 -24.98 2.70 -5.80
CA HIS A 699 -24.13 2.29 -6.90
C HIS A 699 -22.81 3.08 -6.97
N ILE A 700 -22.87 4.42 -6.86
CA ILE A 700 -21.70 5.30 -6.97
C ILE A 700 -20.96 5.40 -5.63
N LEU A 701 -21.66 5.71 -4.55
CA LEU A 701 -21.07 6.03 -3.25
C LEU A 701 -21.02 4.83 -2.27
N GLY A 702 -21.72 3.74 -2.56
CA GLY A 702 -21.84 2.59 -1.65
C GLY A 702 -22.79 2.84 -0.48
N GLU A 703 -23.62 3.89 -0.53
CA GLU A 703 -24.52 4.30 0.55
C GLU A 703 -25.89 3.64 0.41
N SER A 704 -26.21 2.70 1.29
CA SER A 704 -27.54 2.07 1.35
C SER A 704 -28.50 2.94 2.17
N LEU A 705 -29.09 3.96 1.54
CA LEU A 705 -30.00 4.91 2.18
C LEU A 705 -31.44 4.39 2.13
N PRO A 706 -32.23 4.47 3.25
CA PRO A 706 -33.65 4.12 3.23
C PRO A 706 -34.48 5.16 2.44
N GLU A 707 -35.64 4.75 1.96
CA GLU A 707 -36.59 5.67 1.32
C GLU A 707 -36.91 6.85 2.26
N GLY A 708 -36.95 8.07 1.70
CA GLY A 708 -37.20 9.31 2.44
C GLY A 708 -36.00 9.81 3.26
N HIS A 709 -34.82 9.21 3.11
CA HIS A 709 -33.62 9.71 3.78
C HIS A 709 -33.33 11.17 3.35
N PRO A 710 -32.90 12.05 4.29
CA PRO A 710 -32.65 13.46 3.98
C PRO A 710 -31.67 13.70 2.82
N GLU A 711 -30.72 12.82 2.60
CA GLU A 711 -29.74 12.92 1.50
C GLU A 711 -30.40 12.69 0.14
N ILE A 712 -31.34 11.73 0.04
CA ILE A 712 -32.13 11.54 -1.18
C ILE A 712 -32.94 12.79 -1.50
N GLU A 713 -33.51 13.43 -0.46
CA GLU A 713 -34.28 14.67 -0.65
C GLU A 713 -33.39 15.85 -1.07
N ARG A 714 -32.18 15.96 -0.53
CA ARG A 714 -31.21 16.99 -0.95
C ARG A 714 -30.77 16.79 -2.39
N THR A 715 -30.44 15.55 -2.77
CA THR A 715 -30.03 15.21 -4.13
C THR A 715 -31.20 15.42 -5.14
N TYR A 716 -32.45 15.07 -4.74
CA TYR A 716 -33.64 15.37 -5.52
C TYR A 716 -33.83 16.89 -5.70
N LYS A 717 -33.60 17.66 -4.64
CA LYS A 717 -33.66 19.11 -4.72
C LYS A 717 -32.63 19.68 -5.71
N LEU A 718 -31.42 19.16 -5.73
CA LEU A 718 -30.38 19.54 -6.70
C LEU A 718 -30.85 19.25 -8.13
N PHE A 719 -31.39 18.06 -8.38
CA PHE A 719 -31.97 17.70 -9.66
C PHE A 719 -33.07 18.68 -10.08
N LEU A 720 -34.03 18.94 -9.18
CA LEU A 720 -35.19 19.80 -9.44
C LEU A 720 -34.80 21.26 -9.67
N ASP A 721 -33.89 21.81 -8.87
CA ASP A 721 -33.41 23.19 -9.03
C ASP A 721 -32.66 23.35 -10.37
N THR A 722 -31.86 22.37 -10.77
CA THR A 722 -31.16 22.35 -12.06
C THR A 722 -32.18 22.25 -13.23
N TYR A 723 -33.18 21.39 -13.10
CA TYR A 723 -34.23 21.24 -14.06
C TYR A 723 -34.99 22.59 -14.26
N ARG A 724 -35.41 23.22 -13.16
CA ARG A 724 -36.15 24.50 -13.22
C ARG A 724 -35.33 25.62 -13.85
N GLU A 725 -34.07 25.76 -13.48
CA GLU A 725 -33.19 26.78 -14.08
C GLU A 725 -32.94 26.49 -15.57
N GLY A 726 -32.83 25.22 -15.94
CA GLY A 726 -32.64 24.77 -17.30
C GLY A 726 -33.84 25.09 -18.18
N VAL A 727 -35.04 24.69 -17.77
CA VAL A 727 -36.31 24.98 -18.50
C VAL A 727 -36.55 26.47 -18.63
N LYS A 728 -36.31 27.23 -17.55
CA LYS A 728 -36.36 28.70 -17.56
C LYS A 728 -35.37 29.29 -18.56
N GLY A 729 -34.10 28.82 -18.55
CA GLY A 729 -33.07 29.31 -19.47
C GLY A 729 -33.36 28.97 -20.95
N MET A 730 -33.95 27.81 -21.23
CA MET A 730 -34.38 27.47 -22.59
C MET A 730 -35.56 28.33 -23.10
N SER A 731 -36.43 28.75 -22.21
CA SER A 731 -37.58 29.62 -22.53
C SER A 731 -37.24 31.11 -22.50
N ASP A 732 -36.05 31.51 -22.07
CA ASP A 732 -35.60 32.89 -22.03
C ASP A 732 -35.18 33.37 -23.43
N MET A 733 -36.14 33.99 -24.14
CA MET A 733 -35.99 34.52 -25.51
C MET A 733 -35.23 35.86 -25.55
N SER A 734 -34.50 36.23 -24.48
CA SER A 734 -33.61 37.39 -24.56
C SER A 734 -32.42 37.19 -25.52
N GLN A 735 -32.21 35.96 -25.96
CA GLN A 735 -31.33 35.55 -27.05
C GLN A 735 -32.07 34.76 -28.12
N PRO A 736 -31.67 34.79 -29.41
CA PRO A 736 -32.38 34.18 -30.52
C PRO A 736 -32.71 32.69 -30.36
N GLU A 737 -31.89 31.94 -29.61
CA GLU A 737 -32.08 30.49 -29.41
C GLU A 737 -32.33 30.12 -27.94
N GLY A 738 -32.76 31.08 -27.13
CA GLY A 738 -32.84 30.92 -25.68
C GLY A 738 -31.47 31.11 -25.01
N LYS A 739 -31.47 31.31 -23.70
CA LYS A 739 -30.24 31.40 -22.90
C LYS A 739 -29.48 30.05 -22.90
N TYR A 740 -30.20 28.94 -22.90
CA TYR A 740 -29.66 27.58 -22.98
C TYR A 740 -30.21 26.87 -24.24
N SER A 741 -29.28 26.32 -25.02
CA SER A 741 -29.61 25.51 -26.20
C SER A 741 -30.26 24.18 -25.81
N THR A 742 -31.11 23.63 -26.63
CA THR A 742 -31.60 22.25 -26.52
C THR A 742 -30.53 21.23 -26.89
N TRP A 743 -29.51 21.63 -27.62
CA TRP A 743 -28.41 20.74 -28.00
C TRP A 743 -27.47 20.51 -26.85
N LEU A 744 -27.10 19.25 -26.65
CA LEU A 744 -26.01 18.88 -25.75
C LEU A 744 -24.67 19.41 -26.29
N ASN A 745 -23.74 19.72 -25.39
CA ASN A 745 -22.37 20.04 -25.80
C ASN A 745 -21.77 18.87 -26.58
N GLY A 746 -20.91 19.15 -27.58
CA GLY A 746 -20.33 18.13 -28.43
C GLY A 746 -19.79 16.89 -27.71
N PRO A 747 -18.99 17.08 -26.64
CA PRO A 747 -18.50 15.97 -25.82
C PRO A 747 -19.60 15.10 -25.17
N CYS A 748 -20.76 15.64 -24.87
CA CYS A 748 -21.86 14.94 -24.21
C CYS A 748 -22.84 14.28 -25.23
N ARG A 749 -22.65 14.48 -26.53
CA ARG A 749 -23.49 13.84 -27.53
C ARG A 749 -23.13 12.40 -27.76
N VAL A 750 -24.10 11.57 -28.04
CA VAL A 750 -23.94 10.18 -28.45
C VAL A 750 -24.10 10.11 -29.98
N GLU A 751 -22.99 10.25 -30.68
CA GLU A 751 -22.96 10.25 -32.16
C GLU A 751 -22.21 9.02 -32.69
N ASN A 752 -21.37 8.39 -31.87
CA ASN A 752 -20.56 7.23 -32.20
C ASN A 752 -20.65 6.21 -31.07
N ASP A 753 -20.50 4.94 -31.42
CA ASP A 753 -20.19 3.92 -30.43
C ASP A 753 -18.91 4.29 -29.68
N TYR A 754 -18.92 4.12 -28.36
CA TYR A 754 -17.80 4.57 -27.53
C TYR A 754 -16.52 3.76 -27.78
N TRP A 755 -16.68 2.45 -27.98
CA TRP A 755 -15.54 1.52 -28.04
C TRP A 755 -14.97 1.40 -29.46
N THR A 756 -15.87 1.21 -30.44
CA THR A 756 -15.48 1.00 -31.84
C THR A 756 -15.24 2.29 -32.61
N ARG A 757 -15.72 3.44 -32.07
CA ARG A 757 -15.72 4.75 -32.73
C ARG A 757 -16.56 4.79 -34.02
N THR A 758 -17.31 3.77 -34.31
CA THR A 758 -18.17 3.70 -35.48
C THR A 758 -19.30 4.72 -35.35
N PRO A 759 -19.55 5.56 -36.36
CA PRO A 759 -20.69 6.47 -36.36
C PRO A 759 -22.03 5.72 -36.24
N LEU A 760 -22.89 6.21 -35.35
CA LEU A 760 -24.26 5.71 -35.22
C LEU A 760 -25.13 6.22 -36.36
N PRO A 761 -26.16 5.46 -36.79
CA PRO A 761 -27.22 5.97 -37.65
C PRO A 761 -27.78 7.28 -37.09
N GLU A 762 -28.23 8.19 -37.97
CA GLU A 762 -28.64 9.52 -37.52
C GLU A 762 -29.84 9.47 -36.57
N GLU A 763 -30.75 8.54 -36.84
CA GLU A 763 -31.96 8.27 -36.03
C GLU A 763 -31.64 7.74 -34.62
N ASP A 764 -30.49 7.10 -34.43
CA ASP A 764 -30.07 6.51 -33.16
C ASP A 764 -29.21 7.47 -32.32
N ARG A 765 -28.91 8.69 -32.82
CA ARG A 765 -28.05 9.65 -32.13
C ARG A 765 -28.79 10.39 -31.04
N LEU A 766 -28.21 10.45 -29.82
CA LEU A 766 -28.71 11.31 -28.77
C LEU A 766 -27.91 12.62 -28.73
N GLN A 767 -28.47 13.68 -29.34
CA GLN A 767 -27.79 14.96 -29.50
C GLN A 767 -28.47 16.11 -28.75
N GLN A 768 -29.73 15.92 -28.34
CA GLN A 768 -30.56 16.97 -27.75
C GLN A 768 -31.13 16.57 -26.39
N ASP A 769 -31.40 17.57 -25.59
CA ASP A 769 -32.05 17.49 -24.29
C ASP A 769 -33.13 18.58 -24.23
N PRO A 770 -34.28 18.33 -24.88
CA PRO A 770 -35.30 19.38 -25.09
C PRO A 770 -36.04 19.78 -23.82
N ASN A 771 -35.97 18.97 -22.76
CA ASN A 771 -36.64 19.20 -21.50
C ASN A 771 -35.64 19.37 -20.31
N TYR A 772 -34.33 19.47 -20.57
CA TYR A 772 -33.28 19.65 -19.59
C TYR A 772 -33.12 18.49 -18.57
N VAL A 773 -33.69 17.32 -18.78
CA VAL A 773 -33.67 16.19 -17.88
C VAL A 773 -32.29 15.54 -17.87
N ILE A 774 -31.65 15.38 -19.07
CA ILE A 774 -30.30 14.77 -19.17
C ILE A 774 -29.27 15.61 -18.39
N ARG A 775 -29.29 16.92 -18.58
CA ARG A 775 -28.36 17.84 -17.89
C ARG A 775 -28.60 17.90 -16.38
N SER A 776 -29.85 17.72 -15.95
CA SER A 776 -30.18 17.60 -14.53
C SER A 776 -29.55 16.34 -13.90
N TRP A 777 -29.59 15.22 -14.61
CA TRP A 777 -28.89 14.01 -14.20
C TRP A 777 -27.38 14.15 -14.27
N MET A 778 -26.83 14.84 -15.27
CA MET A 778 -25.39 15.13 -15.30
C MET A 778 -24.95 15.91 -14.05
N THR A 779 -25.73 16.86 -13.59
CA THR A 779 -25.45 17.62 -12.36
C THR A 779 -25.45 16.72 -11.13
N VAL A 780 -26.42 15.81 -11.02
CA VAL A 780 -26.47 14.83 -9.91
C VAL A 780 -25.25 13.92 -9.92
N VAL A 781 -24.90 13.37 -11.09
CA VAL A 781 -23.74 12.47 -11.21
C VAL A 781 -22.43 13.26 -10.95
N THR A 782 -22.29 14.49 -11.45
CA THR A 782 -21.13 15.34 -11.14
C THR A 782 -20.99 15.56 -9.64
N TYR A 783 -22.09 15.86 -8.95
CA TYR A 783 -22.11 16.02 -7.49
C TYR A 783 -21.58 14.75 -6.80
N MET A 784 -22.10 13.57 -7.15
CA MET A 784 -21.69 12.31 -6.55
C MET A 784 -20.23 11.93 -6.85
N LEU A 785 -19.77 12.18 -8.09
CA LEU A 785 -18.37 11.89 -8.46
C LEU A 785 -17.36 12.84 -7.82
N SER A 786 -17.82 14.01 -7.37
CA SER A 786 -16.99 14.97 -6.62
C SER A 786 -17.05 14.74 -5.11
N ASP A 787 -17.91 13.82 -4.65
CA ASP A 787 -18.08 13.53 -3.23
C ASP A 787 -16.86 12.82 -2.64
N TYR A 788 -16.65 13.07 -1.34
CA TYR A 788 -15.61 12.41 -0.57
C TYR A 788 -15.71 10.88 -0.65
N HIS A 789 -16.91 10.30 -0.53
CA HIS A 789 -17.11 8.85 -0.58
C HIS A 789 -16.78 8.23 -1.95
N PHE A 790 -16.69 9.04 -3.00
CA PHE A 790 -16.24 8.55 -4.29
C PHE A 790 -14.72 8.59 -4.45
N LEU A 791 -14.08 9.65 -3.97
CA LEU A 791 -12.64 9.89 -4.17
C LEU A 791 -11.75 9.23 -3.11
N TYR A 792 -12.34 8.86 -1.98
CA TYR A 792 -11.63 8.27 -0.84
C TYR A 792 -12.17 6.87 -0.52
N GLU A 793 -11.33 6.09 0.18
CA GLU A 793 -11.71 4.76 0.63
C GLU A 793 -11.11 4.41 2.00
#